data_e1eefde322c42d071513dbf1a835b21e
#
_entry.id   e1eefde322c42d071513dbf1a835b21e
#
_cell.length_a   1.000
_cell.length_b   1.000
_cell.length_c   1.000
_cell.angle_alpha   90.00
_cell.angle_beta   90.00
_cell.angle_gamma   90.00
#
_symmetry.space_group_name_H-M   'P 1'
#
loop_
_entity.id
_entity.type
_entity.pdbx_description
1 polymer ?
#
loop_
_entity_poly.entity_id
_entity_poly.type
_entity_poly.pdbx_seq_one_letter_code
_entity_poly.pdbx_strand_id
1 'polypeptide(L)'
;MQSATSFFNRALFRKNLQRFWPLWFGYVLIWLLLLPLPLLNELADYHGVPIVADASYYLLQIGAYGGLVMGAVFGIFFAMAMFSYLTAPRATQGFHSMPVRRETLYATNYLTGLVCMVSALVLAFALAGITAACFGALDLTALGTALLAAVLSVLFFYSFAVLCMMFTGQILAAPVFYGTLNFLAVGMEYLVRTFAGNFLYGYSGYSAPETFAFLSPAWELVCVLDVSNVARVDRILSDGTYQVIRGGEYMLSGLGVLGIYAAVGIVLAVLGLLVYRRRASEATGSIVTVAWARPIFKYGVAVCAAFSLGQLIYFLVFGLNLHNGQYSLPGTIACMLFTGLLGYFAAEMLLHKSFRVWRTGRVGALVFSAVLVCFGVAMSLDLTGYEGYTPDAEEVEFVSVYLSSNGDYLSCKLDEPESIERTLAAHRAMIADKARQLSYARTTYETPADAPVDSYLYFTVTYALTDGRVVRRSYGDCRAFSRELNEPGSVAQTMTALLNCPEAALDRVLGELADDKSNAYLTGGYYDVVSDGAYGEDDGELTAAQANTLVSALRRDYEAGHASNASLFEDTLYSGSFYVELELWYSVRVDEKPTRQPIDTTSSSSGSVCAIVTPEMTCTLEALAGMGIETPATARGF
;
A
#
# COMPACT_ATOMS: atom_id res chain seq x y z
N MET A 1 -20.44 28.50 -48.11
CA MET A 1 -21.14 27.32 -47.58
C MET A 1 -20.09 26.33 -47.06
N GLN A 2 -19.82 26.29 -45.78
CA GLN A 2 -18.96 25.26 -45.23
C GLN A 2 -19.72 23.95 -45.19
N SER A 3 -19.08 22.89 -45.73
CA SER A 3 -19.67 21.52 -45.81
C SER A 3 -20.24 21.10 -44.47
N ALA A 4 -21.52 20.69 -44.47
CA ALA A 4 -22.30 20.25 -43.33
C ALA A 4 -21.76 18.93 -42.68
N THR A 5 -20.63 18.42 -43.13
CA THR A 5 -20.07 17.11 -42.78
C THR A 5 -18.78 17.17 -41.92
N SER A 6 -18.19 18.34 -41.69
CA SER A 6 -16.95 18.43 -40.94
C SER A 6 -17.17 18.27 -39.41
N PHE A 7 -16.46 17.32 -38.79
CA PHE A 7 -16.42 17.11 -37.32
C PHE A 7 -15.60 18.16 -36.57
N PHE A 8 -14.91 19.08 -37.28
CA PHE A 8 -14.04 20.09 -36.69
C PHE A 8 -14.37 21.47 -37.26
N ASN A 9 -14.49 22.49 -36.40
CA ASN A 9 -14.74 23.85 -36.75
C ASN A 9 -13.53 24.75 -36.41
N ARG A 10 -12.77 25.14 -37.44
CA ARG A 10 -11.55 25.95 -37.28
C ARG A 10 -11.80 27.35 -36.66
N ALA A 11 -12.92 27.96 -36.94
CA ALA A 11 -13.26 29.27 -36.40
C ALA A 11 -13.52 29.21 -34.89
N LEU A 12 -14.24 28.16 -34.43
CA LEU A 12 -14.49 27.92 -33.02
C LEU A 12 -13.19 27.57 -32.29
N PHE A 13 -12.35 26.72 -32.87
CA PHE A 13 -11.04 26.37 -32.32
C PHE A 13 -10.19 27.62 -32.06
N ARG A 14 -10.04 28.49 -33.06
CA ARG A 14 -9.28 29.76 -32.95
C ARG A 14 -9.85 30.70 -31.88
N LYS A 15 -11.18 30.80 -31.81
CA LYS A 15 -11.87 31.61 -30.80
C LYS A 15 -11.64 31.06 -29.38
N ASN A 16 -11.66 29.75 -29.18
CA ASN A 16 -11.37 29.11 -27.88
C ASN A 16 -9.93 29.37 -27.46
N LEU A 17 -8.95 29.23 -28.36
CA LEU A 17 -7.55 29.54 -28.06
C LEU A 17 -7.38 31.00 -27.61
N GLN A 18 -8.04 31.96 -28.29
CA GLN A 18 -7.99 33.37 -27.92
C GLN A 18 -8.70 33.67 -26.60
N ARG A 19 -9.79 32.96 -26.30
CA ARG A 19 -10.56 33.16 -25.07
C ARG A 19 -9.86 32.59 -23.84
N PHE A 20 -9.25 31.44 -23.95
CA PHE A 20 -8.69 30.70 -22.84
C PHE A 20 -7.15 30.74 -22.80
N TRP A 21 -6.53 31.69 -23.51
CA TRP A 21 -5.08 31.83 -23.50
C TRP A 21 -4.46 31.99 -22.11
N PRO A 22 -5.10 32.64 -21.09
CA PRO A 22 -4.49 32.75 -19.77
C PRO A 22 -4.35 31.40 -19.08
N LEU A 23 -5.33 30.50 -19.25
CA LEU A 23 -5.29 29.13 -18.69
C LEU A 23 -4.17 28.33 -19.35
N TRP A 24 -4.09 28.35 -20.67
CA TRP A 24 -3.04 27.65 -21.41
C TRP A 24 -1.65 28.22 -21.08
N PHE A 25 -1.50 29.54 -21.05
CA PHE A 25 -0.25 30.21 -20.70
C PHE A 25 0.17 29.85 -19.25
N GLY A 26 -0.75 29.91 -18.32
CA GLY A 26 -0.50 29.48 -16.92
C GLY A 26 -0.04 28.03 -16.83
N TYR A 27 -0.64 27.15 -17.60
CA TYR A 27 -0.25 25.73 -17.65
C TYR A 27 1.17 25.55 -18.22
N VAL A 28 1.50 26.27 -19.32
CA VAL A 28 2.87 26.31 -19.87
C VAL A 28 3.86 26.82 -18.82
N LEU A 29 3.53 27.93 -18.16
CA LEU A 29 4.42 28.54 -17.18
C LEU A 29 4.73 27.59 -16.02
N ILE A 30 3.71 26.89 -15.51
CA ILE A 30 3.92 25.92 -14.43
C ILE A 30 4.81 24.76 -14.92
N TRP A 31 4.60 24.24 -16.13
CA TRP A 31 5.47 23.20 -16.67
C TRP A 31 6.93 23.67 -16.85
N LEU A 32 7.14 24.94 -17.23
CA LEU A 32 8.50 25.52 -17.31
C LEU A 32 9.15 25.62 -15.93
N LEU A 33 8.38 25.94 -14.91
CA LEU A 33 8.85 26.00 -13.52
C LEU A 33 9.11 24.61 -12.91
N LEU A 34 8.40 23.58 -13.34
CA LEU A 34 8.52 22.23 -12.79
C LEU A 34 9.59 21.36 -13.48
N LEU A 35 9.87 21.61 -14.76
CA LEU A 35 10.73 20.68 -15.51
C LEU A 35 12.03 21.36 -16.01
N PRO A 36 12.07 22.25 -17.02
CA PRO A 36 13.34 22.73 -17.56
C PRO A 36 14.12 23.63 -16.59
N LEU A 37 13.46 24.41 -15.75
CA LEU A 37 14.12 25.35 -14.85
C LEU A 37 14.82 24.65 -13.67
N PRO A 38 14.18 23.73 -12.93
CA PRO A 38 14.88 22.97 -11.89
C PRO A 38 15.94 22.04 -12.47
N LEU A 39 15.69 21.42 -13.64
CA LEU A 39 16.69 20.61 -14.31
C LEU A 39 17.94 21.42 -14.66
N LEU A 40 17.77 22.67 -15.11
CA LEU A 40 18.88 23.59 -15.37
C LEU A 40 19.69 23.86 -14.10
N ASN A 41 19.01 24.11 -12.98
CA ASN A 41 19.67 24.36 -11.69
C ASN A 41 20.42 23.11 -11.20
N GLU A 42 19.81 21.95 -11.26
CA GLU A 42 20.41 20.66 -10.86
C GLU A 42 21.69 20.38 -11.65
N LEU A 43 21.64 20.56 -12.99
CA LEU A 43 22.79 20.32 -13.85
C LEU A 43 23.88 21.40 -13.74
N ALA A 44 23.53 22.64 -13.38
CA ALA A 44 24.50 23.73 -13.20
C ALA A 44 25.30 23.58 -11.89
N ASP A 45 24.70 23.07 -10.83
CA ASP A 45 25.33 22.90 -9.51
C ASP A 45 26.11 21.58 -9.41
N TYR A 46 26.05 20.71 -10.43
CA TYR A 46 26.64 19.39 -10.40
C TYR A 46 28.14 19.40 -10.73
N HIS A 47 28.96 18.87 -9.82
CA HIS A 47 30.42 18.78 -9.98
C HIS A 47 30.94 17.33 -10.08
N GLY A 48 30.08 16.32 -10.37
CA GLY A 48 30.45 14.91 -10.41
C GLY A 48 29.94 14.15 -11.65
N VAL A 49 30.33 12.90 -11.76
CA VAL A 49 29.88 11.95 -12.81
C VAL A 49 29.10 10.84 -12.11
N PRO A 50 27.90 10.43 -12.55
CA PRO A 50 27.33 10.54 -13.90
C PRO A 50 26.10 11.46 -13.99
N ILE A 51 26.23 12.59 -14.61
CA ILE A 51 25.17 13.59 -14.86
C ILE A 51 23.96 12.99 -15.62
N VAL A 52 24.18 12.03 -16.50
CA VAL A 52 23.13 11.44 -17.35
C VAL A 52 22.09 10.68 -16.53
N ALA A 53 22.52 9.91 -15.52
CA ALA A 53 21.62 9.11 -14.69
C ALA A 53 20.66 10.00 -13.88
N ASP A 54 21.20 11.05 -13.24
CA ASP A 54 20.42 11.96 -12.42
C ASP A 54 19.45 12.79 -13.27
N ALA A 55 19.87 13.25 -14.45
CA ALA A 55 19.01 13.91 -15.42
C ALA A 55 17.86 12.98 -15.88
N SER A 56 18.18 11.71 -16.17
CA SER A 56 17.18 10.71 -16.59
C SER A 56 16.18 10.41 -15.47
N TYR A 57 16.65 10.25 -14.23
CA TYR A 57 15.78 10.07 -13.05
C TYR A 57 14.81 11.24 -12.89
N TYR A 58 15.33 12.49 -12.93
CA TYR A 58 14.52 13.67 -12.80
C TYR A 58 13.46 13.78 -13.91
N LEU A 59 13.86 13.53 -15.17
CA LEU A 59 12.95 13.57 -16.32
C LEU A 59 11.83 12.54 -16.18
N LEU A 60 12.16 11.30 -15.79
CA LEU A 60 11.19 10.21 -15.61
C LEU A 60 10.24 10.50 -14.44
N GLN A 61 10.78 10.98 -13.32
CA GLN A 61 9.98 11.30 -12.14
C GLN A 61 8.97 12.44 -12.42
N ILE A 62 9.42 13.52 -13.05
CA ILE A 62 8.52 14.63 -13.41
C ILE A 62 7.57 14.23 -14.53
N GLY A 63 8.00 13.40 -15.49
CA GLY A 63 7.12 12.87 -16.54
C GLY A 63 5.99 12.01 -15.98
N ALA A 64 6.30 11.10 -15.05
CA ALA A 64 5.36 10.20 -14.42
C ALA A 64 4.45 10.95 -13.41
N TYR A 65 5.03 11.39 -12.30
CA TYR A 65 4.24 11.97 -11.19
C TYR A 65 3.79 13.40 -11.47
N GLY A 66 4.66 14.25 -12.05
CA GLY A 66 4.29 15.58 -12.49
C GLY A 66 3.22 15.55 -13.57
N GLY A 67 3.35 14.63 -14.55
CA GLY A 67 2.35 14.37 -15.59
C GLY A 67 1.00 13.94 -15.00
N LEU A 68 1.01 13.04 -14.02
CA LEU A 68 -0.18 12.58 -13.32
C LEU A 68 -0.89 13.73 -12.58
N VAL A 69 -0.17 14.46 -11.72
CA VAL A 69 -0.74 15.55 -10.91
C VAL A 69 -1.24 16.68 -11.80
N MET A 70 -0.41 17.14 -12.75
CA MET A 70 -0.77 18.21 -13.67
C MET A 70 -1.90 17.81 -14.63
N GLY A 71 -1.91 16.54 -15.09
CA GLY A 71 -2.99 15.97 -15.88
C GLY A 71 -4.30 15.94 -15.10
N ALA A 72 -4.29 15.50 -13.85
CA ALA A 72 -5.46 15.44 -13.00
C ALA A 72 -6.01 16.84 -12.67
N VAL A 73 -5.16 17.76 -12.20
CA VAL A 73 -5.59 19.10 -11.79
C VAL A 73 -5.99 19.97 -12.98
N PHE A 74 -5.15 20.05 -14.01
CA PHE A 74 -5.46 20.89 -15.17
C PHE A 74 -6.48 20.22 -16.11
N GLY A 75 -6.60 18.90 -16.10
CA GLY A 75 -7.65 18.20 -16.85
C GLY A 75 -9.05 18.72 -16.51
N ILE A 76 -9.36 18.87 -15.21
CA ILE A 76 -10.67 19.42 -14.80
C ILE A 76 -10.80 20.92 -15.13
N PHE A 77 -9.74 21.74 -14.96
CA PHE A 77 -9.80 23.16 -15.32
C PHE A 77 -10.01 23.39 -16.80
N PHE A 78 -9.32 22.63 -17.68
CA PHE A 78 -9.54 22.69 -19.12
C PHE A 78 -10.92 22.18 -19.50
N ALA A 79 -11.41 21.10 -18.89
CA ALA A 79 -12.75 20.60 -19.13
C ALA A 79 -13.82 21.65 -18.73
N MET A 80 -13.67 22.27 -17.56
CA MET A 80 -14.54 23.35 -17.11
C MET A 80 -14.49 24.57 -18.07
N ALA A 81 -13.31 24.99 -18.50
CA ALA A 81 -13.15 26.11 -19.41
C ALA A 81 -13.84 25.84 -20.78
N MET A 82 -13.51 24.69 -21.41
CA MET A 82 -14.03 24.36 -22.75
C MET A 82 -15.53 24.07 -22.77
N PHE A 83 -16.09 23.54 -21.69
CA PHE A 83 -17.50 23.15 -21.59
C PHE A 83 -18.32 24.05 -20.64
N SER A 84 -17.75 25.18 -20.16
CA SER A 84 -18.45 26.16 -19.29
C SER A 84 -19.79 26.63 -19.84
N TYR A 85 -19.96 26.68 -21.16
CA TYR A 85 -21.21 27.07 -21.79
C TYR A 85 -22.40 26.14 -21.44
N LEU A 86 -22.14 24.89 -21.02
CA LEU A 86 -23.17 23.92 -20.61
C LEU A 86 -23.75 24.21 -19.22
N THR A 87 -23.15 25.08 -18.44
CA THR A 87 -23.55 25.37 -17.06
C THR A 87 -24.31 26.68 -16.90
N ALA A 88 -24.31 27.55 -17.91
CA ALA A 88 -25.01 28.83 -17.91
C ALA A 88 -26.15 28.85 -18.95
N PRO A 89 -27.44 29.05 -18.56
CA PRO A 89 -28.58 28.94 -19.49
C PRO A 89 -28.46 29.84 -20.72
N ARG A 90 -28.05 31.10 -20.53
CA ARG A 90 -27.87 32.06 -21.65
C ARG A 90 -26.80 31.60 -22.64
N ALA A 91 -25.68 31.08 -22.12
CA ALA A 91 -24.59 30.57 -22.96
C ALA A 91 -25.00 29.32 -23.70
N THR A 92 -25.69 28.36 -23.03
CA THR A 92 -26.18 27.12 -23.63
C THR A 92 -27.10 27.43 -24.83
N GLN A 93 -28.06 28.31 -24.66
CA GLN A 93 -28.97 28.72 -25.74
C GLN A 93 -28.18 29.37 -26.91
N GLY A 94 -27.25 30.29 -26.63
CA GLY A 94 -26.43 30.92 -27.65
C GLY A 94 -25.57 29.95 -28.44
N PHE A 95 -24.95 28.98 -27.79
CA PHE A 95 -24.13 27.95 -28.47
C PHE A 95 -24.95 26.98 -29.28
N HIS A 96 -26.14 26.57 -28.77
CA HIS A 96 -27.03 25.62 -29.50
C HIS A 96 -27.81 26.31 -30.62
N SER A 97 -27.93 27.62 -30.68
CA SER A 97 -28.53 28.35 -31.80
C SER A 97 -27.58 28.54 -32.98
N MET A 98 -26.28 28.27 -32.80
CA MET A 98 -25.31 28.32 -33.89
C MET A 98 -25.56 27.23 -34.94
N PRO A 99 -25.37 27.48 -36.26
CA PRO A 99 -25.57 26.49 -37.30
C PRO A 99 -24.40 25.46 -37.33
N VAL A 100 -24.16 24.83 -36.21
CA VAL A 100 -23.07 23.85 -36.00
C VAL A 100 -23.71 22.58 -35.36
N ARG A 101 -23.35 21.40 -35.86
CA ARG A 101 -23.80 20.14 -35.26
C ARG A 101 -23.26 19.99 -33.84
N ARG A 102 -24.03 19.34 -32.96
CA ARG A 102 -23.63 19.09 -31.58
C ARG A 102 -22.30 18.30 -31.49
N GLU A 103 -22.14 17.30 -32.37
CA GLU A 103 -20.90 16.51 -32.42
C GLU A 103 -19.66 17.36 -32.77
N THR A 104 -19.83 18.27 -33.77
CA THR A 104 -18.74 19.20 -34.16
C THR A 104 -18.40 20.15 -33.03
N LEU A 105 -19.40 20.63 -32.29
CA LEU A 105 -19.20 21.51 -31.15
C LEU A 105 -18.43 20.79 -30.02
N TYR A 106 -18.85 19.55 -29.70
CA TYR A 106 -18.16 18.72 -28.71
C TYR A 106 -16.73 18.41 -29.13
N ALA A 107 -16.55 17.85 -30.32
CA ALA A 107 -15.23 17.44 -30.83
C ALA A 107 -14.25 18.62 -30.92
N THR A 108 -14.72 19.79 -31.39
CA THR A 108 -13.86 20.97 -31.48
C THR A 108 -13.42 21.46 -30.10
N ASN A 109 -14.33 21.53 -29.12
CA ASN A 109 -14.01 21.93 -27.76
C ASN A 109 -13.08 20.93 -27.06
N TYR A 110 -13.33 19.63 -27.20
CA TYR A 110 -12.51 18.55 -26.67
C TYR A 110 -11.08 18.62 -27.23
N LEU A 111 -10.96 18.67 -28.56
CA LEU A 111 -9.65 18.76 -29.22
C LEU A 111 -8.91 20.05 -28.90
N THR A 112 -9.61 21.17 -28.71
CA THR A 112 -8.95 22.41 -28.31
C THR A 112 -8.27 22.27 -26.96
N GLY A 113 -8.96 21.73 -25.94
CA GLY A 113 -8.37 21.52 -24.63
C GLY A 113 -7.18 20.54 -24.66
N LEU A 114 -7.35 19.42 -25.38
CA LEU A 114 -6.30 18.43 -25.51
C LEU A 114 -5.05 18.99 -26.20
N VAL A 115 -5.22 19.73 -27.32
CA VAL A 115 -4.11 20.36 -28.04
C VAL A 115 -3.40 21.40 -27.18
N CYS A 116 -4.12 22.21 -26.40
CA CYS A 116 -3.51 23.15 -25.46
C CYS A 116 -2.62 22.44 -24.43
N MET A 117 -3.11 21.35 -23.83
CA MET A 117 -2.35 20.61 -22.82
C MET A 117 -1.14 19.91 -23.42
N VAL A 118 -1.34 19.17 -24.52
CA VAL A 118 -0.24 18.42 -25.17
C VAL A 118 0.82 19.36 -25.75
N SER A 119 0.43 20.49 -26.36
CA SER A 119 1.41 21.46 -26.90
C SER A 119 2.28 22.08 -25.81
N ALA A 120 1.74 22.29 -24.61
CA ALA A 120 2.50 22.77 -23.47
C ALA A 120 3.53 21.71 -22.99
N LEU A 121 3.12 20.43 -22.93
CA LEU A 121 4.03 19.32 -22.61
C LEU A 121 5.19 19.24 -23.61
N VAL A 122 4.86 19.19 -24.90
CA VAL A 122 5.88 19.11 -25.96
C VAL A 122 6.87 20.28 -25.87
N LEU A 123 6.39 21.50 -25.58
CA LEU A 123 7.26 22.66 -25.40
C LEU A 123 8.17 22.52 -24.17
N ALA A 124 7.63 22.14 -23.03
CA ALA A 124 8.39 22.01 -21.79
C ALA A 124 9.45 20.88 -21.88
N PHE A 125 9.07 19.72 -22.41
CA PHE A 125 9.99 18.61 -22.58
C PHE A 125 11.05 18.86 -23.67
N ALA A 126 10.71 19.59 -24.75
CA ALA A 126 11.68 20.03 -25.73
C ALA A 126 12.73 20.96 -25.12
N LEU A 127 12.31 21.93 -24.30
CA LEU A 127 13.23 22.81 -23.59
C LEU A 127 14.08 22.05 -22.57
N ALA A 128 13.50 21.09 -21.82
CA ALA A 128 14.26 20.22 -20.92
C ALA A 128 15.30 19.37 -21.68
N GLY A 129 14.93 18.83 -22.84
CA GLY A 129 15.86 18.11 -23.71
C GLY A 129 17.00 18.97 -24.22
N ILE A 130 16.73 20.23 -24.59
CA ILE A 130 17.76 21.20 -24.97
C ILE A 130 18.67 21.50 -23.77
N THR A 131 18.11 21.72 -22.59
CA THR A 131 18.89 21.93 -21.35
C THR A 131 19.81 20.73 -21.10
N ALA A 132 19.28 19.52 -21.07
CA ALA A 132 20.09 18.31 -20.88
C ALA A 132 21.19 18.15 -21.95
N ALA A 133 20.89 18.47 -23.21
CA ALA A 133 21.88 18.41 -24.31
C ALA A 133 23.03 19.41 -24.12
N CYS A 134 22.75 20.63 -23.62
CA CYS A 134 23.77 21.65 -23.37
C CYS A 134 24.79 21.21 -22.31
N PHE A 135 24.38 20.37 -21.35
CA PHE A 135 25.25 19.79 -20.32
C PHE A 135 25.79 18.39 -20.64
N GLY A 136 25.50 17.86 -21.84
CA GLY A 136 25.92 16.51 -22.24
C GLY A 136 25.19 15.37 -21.51
N ALA A 137 24.06 15.68 -20.87
CA ALA A 137 23.25 14.76 -20.05
C ALA A 137 21.97 14.27 -20.76
N LEU A 138 21.93 14.34 -22.09
CA LEU A 138 20.72 13.99 -22.86
C LEU A 138 20.56 12.47 -22.98
N ASP A 139 19.49 11.95 -22.42
CA ASP A 139 18.97 10.61 -22.67
C ASP A 139 17.62 10.72 -23.41
N LEU A 140 17.62 10.35 -24.68
CA LEU A 140 16.42 10.40 -25.53
C LEU A 140 15.36 9.38 -25.12
N THR A 141 15.74 8.24 -24.54
CA THR A 141 14.81 7.20 -24.09
C THR A 141 14.08 7.65 -22.85
N ALA A 142 14.77 8.19 -21.86
CA ALA A 142 14.19 8.77 -20.66
C ALA A 142 13.29 9.98 -21.00
N LEU A 143 13.75 10.89 -21.86
CA LEU A 143 12.96 12.04 -22.29
C LEU A 143 11.68 11.62 -23.04
N GLY A 144 11.77 10.65 -23.94
CA GLY A 144 10.64 10.12 -24.72
C GLY A 144 9.62 9.40 -23.85
N THR A 145 10.07 8.54 -22.94
CA THR A 145 9.21 7.81 -22.00
C THR A 145 8.53 8.75 -21.01
N ALA A 146 9.23 9.75 -20.49
CA ALA A 146 8.70 10.76 -19.61
C ALA A 146 7.60 11.62 -20.29
N LEU A 147 7.86 12.09 -21.52
CA LEU A 147 6.86 12.82 -22.31
C LEU A 147 5.65 11.93 -22.62
N LEU A 148 5.86 10.66 -22.99
CA LEU A 148 4.78 9.73 -23.26
C LEU A 148 3.91 9.51 -22.01
N ALA A 149 4.51 9.30 -20.84
CA ALA A 149 3.78 9.16 -19.58
C ALA A 149 2.93 10.39 -19.27
N ALA A 150 3.49 11.60 -19.42
CA ALA A 150 2.75 12.85 -19.20
C ALA A 150 1.59 13.03 -20.20
N VAL A 151 1.78 12.68 -21.48
CA VAL A 151 0.71 12.75 -22.50
C VAL A 151 -0.40 11.75 -22.24
N LEU A 152 -0.06 10.49 -21.87
CA LEU A 152 -1.06 9.47 -21.54
C LEU A 152 -1.87 9.87 -20.30
N SER A 153 -1.22 10.42 -19.27
CA SER A 153 -1.88 10.96 -18.09
C SER A 153 -2.87 12.07 -18.44
N VAL A 154 -2.46 13.03 -19.24
CA VAL A 154 -3.32 14.12 -19.71
C VAL A 154 -4.50 13.58 -20.51
N LEU A 155 -4.28 12.64 -21.40
CA LEU A 155 -5.33 12.03 -22.23
C LEU A 155 -6.41 11.38 -21.37
N PHE A 156 -6.01 10.61 -20.37
CA PHE A 156 -6.96 9.96 -19.45
C PHE A 156 -7.71 10.99 -18.59
N PHE A 157 -6.99 11.79 -17.79
CA PHE A 157 -7.60 12.67 -16.80
C PHE A 157 -8.45 13.77 -17.43
N TYR A 158 -8.03 14.34 -18.55
CA TYR A 158 -8.82 15.32 -19.28
C TYR A 158 -10.12 14.69 -19.84
N SER A 159 -10.03 13.50 -20.46
CA SER A 159 -11.21 12.81 -20.98
C SER A 159 -12.21 12.44 -19.87
N PHE A 160 -11.70 11.99 -18.74
CA PHE A 160 -12.51 11.70 -17.57
C PHE A 160 -13.18 12.95 -16.99
N ALA A 161 -12.46 14.05 -16.89
CA ALA A 161 -13.02 15.34 -16.48
C ALA A 161 -14.11 15.85 -17.44
N VAL A 162 -13.90 15.71 -18.76
CA VAL A 162 -14.92 16.04 -19.77
C VAL A 162 -16.16 15.20 -19.60
N LEU A 163 -16.04 13.89 -19.35
CA LEU A 163 -17.20 13.03 -19.04
C LEU A 163 -17.95 13.54 -17.81
N CYS A 164 -17.26 13.88 -16.72
CA CYS A 164 -17.85 14.45 -15.51
C CYS A 164 -18.62 15.75 -15.80
N MET A 165 -18.11 16.61 -16.68
CA MET A 165 -18.81 17.83 -17.13
C MET A 165 -20.12 17.51 -17.88
N MET A 166 -20.22 16.36 -18.55
CA MET A 166 -21.46 15.97 -19.25
C MET A 166 -22.56 15.53 -18.27
N PHE A 167 -22.19 15.01 -17.10
CA PHE A 167 -23.15 14.57 -16.08
C PHE A 167 -23.71 15.71 -15.21
N THR A 168 -23.08 16.87 -15.20
CA THR A 168 -23.53 18.01 -14.40
C THR A 168 -23.95 19.22 -15.23
N GLY A 169 -24.90 20.00 -14.72
CA GLY A 169 -25.29 21.31 -15.24
C GLY A 169 -24.79 22.47 -14.38
N GLN A 170 -23.99 22.20 -13.33
CA GLN A 170 -23.38 23.19 -12.45
C GLN A 170 -21.86 23.09 -12.51
N ILE A 171 -21.20 24.25 -12.71
CA ILE A 171 -19.74 24.28 -12.88
C ILE A 171 -18.99 23.78 -11.65
N LEU A 172 -19.45 24.11 -10.44
CA LEU A 172 -18.81 23.70 -9.19
C LEU A 172 -19.06 22.22 -8.82
N ALA A 173 -20.07 21.59 -9.40
CA ALA A 173 -20.33 20.16 -9.17
C ALA A 173 -19.37 19.27 -9.96
N ALA A 174 -18.83 19.75 -11.07
CA ALA A 174 -17.92 18.98 -11.92
C ALA A 174 -16.61 18.55 -11.19
N PRO A 175 -15.85 19.45 -10.55
CA PRO A 175 -14.66 19.05 -9.81
C PRO A 175 -14.97 18.15 -8.62
N VAL A 176 -16.15 18.30 -7.98
CA VAL A 176 -16.57 17.41 -6.90
C VAL A 176 -16.81 16.00 -7.43
N PHE A 177 -17.58 15.82 -8.53
CA PHE A 177 -17.77 14.53 -9.16
C PHE A 177 -16.45 13.91 -9.61
N TYR A 178 -15.63 14.70 -10.26
CA TYR A 178 -14.34 14.27 -10.77
C TYR A 178 -13.41 13.82 -9.64
N GLY A 179 -13.23 14.63 -8.60
CA GLY A 179 -12.41 14.29 -7.45
C GLY A 179 -12.92 13.07 -6.70
N THR A 180 -14.24 13.04 -6.43
CA THR A 180 -14.85 11.88 -5.77
C THR A 180 -14.61 10.59 -6.55
N LEU A 181 -14.88 10.57 -7.86
CA LEU A 181 -14.74 9.35 -8.66
C LEU A 181 -13.29 8.88 -8.83
N ASN A 182 -12.31 9.77 -8.71
CA ASN A 182 -10.89 9.40 -8.74
C ASN A 182 -10.44 8.60 -7.51
N PHE A 183 -11.13 8.70 -6.37
CA PHE A 183 -10.75 8.07 -5.10
C PHE A 183 -11.86 7.22 -4.48
N LEU A 184 -13.04 7.14 -5.11
CA LEU A 184 -14.23 6.56 -4.49
C LEU A 184 -14.07 5.09 -4.13
N ALA A 185 -13.53 4.28 -5.01
CA ALA A 185 -13.45 2.84 -4.80
C ALA A 185 -12.48 2.50 -3.66
N VAL A 186 -11.25 3.03 -3.72
CA VAL A 186 -10.25 2.83 -2.64
C VAL A 186 -10.73 3.44 -1.33
N GLY A 187 -11.29 4.66 -1.38
CA GLY A 187 -11.83 5.30 -0.18
C GLY A 187 -12.94 4.48 0.47
N MET A 188 -13.87 3.94 -0.31
CA MET A 188 -14.93 3.07 0.20
C MET A 188 -14.39 1.74 0.70
N GLU A 189 -13.46 1.13 -0.01
CA GLU A 189 -12.80 -0.09 0.42
C GLU A 189 -12.09 0.12 1.77
N TYR A 190 -11.32 1.20 1.91
CA TYR A 190 -10.68 1.57 3.17
C TYR A 190 -11.68 1.76 4.32
N LEU A 191 -12.78 2.48 4.07
CA LEU A 191 -13.82 2.72 5.08
C LEU A 191 -14.54 1.42 5.49
N VAL A 192 -14.79 0.51 4.56
CA VAL A 192 -15.40 -0.81 4.85
C VAL A 192 -14.40 -1.68 5.61
N ARG A 193 -13.13 -1.68 5.22
CA ARG A 193 -12.07 -2.41 5.94
C ARG A 193 -11.90 -1.90 7.37
N THR A 194 -11.91 -0.58 7.56
CA THR A 194 -11.86 0.04 8.89
C THR A 194 -13.07 -0.39 9.73
N PHE A 195 -14.27 -0.36 9.14
CA PHE A 195 -15.46 -0.84 9.83
C PHE A 195 -15.36 -2.33 10.19
N ALA A 196 -14.91 -3.16 9.27
CA ALA A 196 -14.71 -4.60 9.52
C ALA A 196 -13.68 -4.85 10.63
N GLY A 197 -12.56 -4.12 10.61
CA GLY A 197 -11.52 -4.22 11.65
C GLY A 197 -11.99 -3.85 13.05
N ASN A 198 -13.02 -3.01 13.16
CA ASN A 198 -13.59 -2.62 14.45
C ASN A 198 -14.52 -3.69 15.04
N PHE A 199 -15.04 -4.62 14.24
CA PHE A 199 -16.07 -5.57 14.68
C PHE A 199 -15.70 -7.04 14.46
N LEU A 200 -14.84 -7.37 13.51
CA LEU A 200 -14.41 -8.75 13.24
C LEU A 200 -13.11 -9.07 13.99
N TYR A 201 -13.15 -10.08 14.83
CA TYR A 201 -11.97 -10.55 15.56
C TYR A 201 -10.98 -11.23 14.61
N GLY A 202 -9.70 -10.90 14.74
CA GLY A 202 -8.66 -11.41 13.85
C GLY A 202 -8.64 -10.82 12.44
N TYR A 203 -9.31 -9.68 12.21
CA TYR A 203 -9.33 -9.04 10.90
C TYR A 203 -7.99 -8.41 10.55
N SER A 204 -7.43 -8.76 9.39
CA SER A 204 -6.12 -8.30 8.91
C SER A 204 -6.19 -7.43 7.63
N GLY A 205 -7.36 -6.87 7.34
CA GLY A 205 -7.63 -6.15 6.08
C GLY A 205 -6.77 -4.91 5.85
N TYR A 206 -6.11 -4.38 6.88
CA TYR A 206 -5.21 -3.22 6.74
C TYR A 206 -3.94 -3.53 5.94
N SER A 207 -3.45 -4.75 6.01
CA SER A 207 -2.24 -5.19 5.31
C SER A 207 -2.51 -5.92 3.99
N ALA A 208 -3.78 -6.12 3.62
CA ALA A 208 -4.12 -6.70 2.33
C ALA A 208 -4.04 -5.65 1.22
N PRO A 209 -3.53 -5.98 0.02
CA PRO A 209 -3.55 -5.06 -1.11
C PRO A 209 -4.99 -4.68 -1.45
N GLU A 210 -5.15 -3.47 -1.98
CA GLU A 210 -6.47 -2.96 -2.38
C GLU A 210 -7.01 -3.77 -3.57
N THR A 211 -8.23 -4.29 -3.41
CA THR A 211 -8.87 -5.13 -4.43
C THR A 211 -9.44 -4.30 -5.58
N PHE A 212 -9.94 -3.10 -5.27
CA PHE A 212 -10.63 -2.22 -6.22
C PHE A 212 -9.85 -0.96 -6.56
N ALA A 213 -8.51 -0.94 -6.32
CA ALA A 213 -7.65 0.21 -6.61
C ALA A 213 -7.77 0.68 -8.07
N PHE A 214 -7.90 -0.26 -9.02
CA PHE A 214 -8.09 0.03 -10.45
C PHE A 214 -9.34 0.87 -10.78
N LEU A 215 -10.35 0.93 -9.91
CA LEU A 215 -11.51 1.82 -10.05
C LEU A 215 -11.27 3.23 -9.46
N SER A 216 -10.11 3.46 -8.87
CA SER A 216 -9.66 4.75 -8.34
C SER A 216 -8.41 5.24 -9.08
N PRO A 217 -8.57 5.81 -10.28
CA PRO A 217 -7.47 6.01 -11.23
C PRO A 217 -6.29 6.82 -10.67
N ALA A 218 -6.57 7.86 -9.87
CA ALA A 218 -5.51 8.68 -9.30
C ALA A 218 -4.67 7.90 -8.28
N TRP A 219 -5.31 7.06 -7.46
CA TRP A 219 -4.63 6.20 -6.49
C TRP A 219 -3.82 5.11 -7.17
N GLU A 220 -4.47 4.35 -8.06
CA GLU A 220 -3.83 3.24 -8.78
C GLU A 220 -2.57 3.70 -9.52
N LEU A 221 -2.67 4.82 -10.26
CA LEU A 221 -1.53 5.33 -11.01
C LEU A 221 -0.38 5.82 -10.12
N VAL A 222 -0.67 6.35 -8.92
CA VAL A 222 0.37 6.70 -7.95
C VAL A 222 1.09 5.45 -7.42
N CYS A 223 0.35 4.35 -7.21
CA CYS A 223 0.91 3.11 -6.67
C CYS A 223 1.67 2.27 -7.71
N VAL A 224 1.23 2.33 -8.98
CA VAL A 224 1.80 1.47 -10.04
C VAL A 224 2.96 2.13 -10.79
N LEU A 225 2.94 3.48 -10.91
CA LEU A 225 4.05 4.19 -11.52
C LEU A 225 5.22 4.24 -10.54
N ASP A 226 6.35 3.72 -10.96
CA ASP A 226 7.58 3.75 -10.17
C ASP A 226 8.80 3.99 -11.07
N VAL A 227 9.72 4.84 -10.58
CA VAL A 227 11.00 5.12 -11.24
C VAL A 227 12.10 4.42 -10.46
N SER A 228 12.44 3.24 -10.90
CA SER A 228 13.45 2.40 -10.28
C SER A 228 14.79 2.44 -11.02
N ASN A 229 15.86 2.29 -10.24
CA ASN A 229 17.19 2.12 -10.79
C ASN A 229 17.38 0.67 -11.23
N VAL A 230 17.87 0.44 -12.42
CA VAL A 230 18.34 -0.88 -12.83
C VAL A 230 19.62 -1.16 -12.06
N ALA A 231 19.63 -2.25 -11.28
CA ALA A 231 20.75 -2.61 -10.42
C ALA A 231 22.11 -2.50 -11.15
N ARG A 232 23.01 -1.75 -10.55
CA ARG A 232 24.37 -1.62 -11.06
C ARG A 232 25.14 -2.90 -10.71
N VAL A 233 25.56 -3.63 -11.72
CA VAL A 233 26.43 -4.79 -11.56
C VAL A 233 27.86 -4.36 -11.87
N ASP A 234 28.68 -4.30 -10.85
CA ASP A 234 30.11 -3.99 -10.97
C ASP A 234 30.91 -5.30 -10.95
N ARG A 235 31.83 -5.45 -11.88
CA ARG A 235 32.82 -6.54 -11.87
C ARG A 235 34.13 -6.01 -11.31
N ILE A 236 34.63 -6.67 -10.28
CA ILE A 236 35.97 -6.40 -9.78
C ILE A 236 36.97 -7.10 -10.74
N LEU A 237 37.82 -6.33 -11.38
CA LEU A 237 38.92 -6.82 -12.20
C LEU A 237 40.07 -7.29 -11.30
N SER A 238 40.94 -8.15 -11.84
CA SER A 238 42.11 -8.71 -11.11
C SER A 238 43.10 -7.65 -10.59
N ASP A 239 43.00 -6.42 -11.07
CA ASP A 239 43.79 -5.25 -10.65
C ASP A 239 43.13 -4.43 -9.54
N GLY A 240 41.97 -4.86 -9.03
CA GLY A 240 41.21 -4.17 -8.00
C GLY A 240 40.35 -3.01 -8.53
N THR A 241 40.30 -2.75 -9.81
CA THR A 241 39.43 -1.74 -10.42
C THR A 241 38.02 -2.29 -10.65
N TYR A 242 37.01 -1.39 -10.56
CA TYR A 242 35.62 -1.74 -10.82
C TYR A 242 35.24 -1.46 -12.30
N GLN A 243 34.73 -2.48 -12.98
CA GLN A 243 34.12 -2.29 -14.29
C GLN A 243 32.60 -2.41 -14.16
N VAL A 244 31.89 -1.35 -14.51
CA VAL A 244 30.42 -1.37 -14.61
C VAL A 244 30.04 -2.23 -15.79
N ILE A 245 29.41 -3.38 -15.56
CA ILE A 245 28.92 -4.27 -16.61
C ILE A 245 27.52 -3.85 -17.04
N ARG A 246 26.70 -3.43 -16.11
CA ARG A 246 25.31 -3.02 -16.35
C ARG A 246 24.79 -2.21 -15.15
N GLY A 247 23.89 -1.25 -15.42
CA GLY A 247 23.21 -0.51 -14.36
C GLY A 247 23.55 0.97 -14.33
N GLY A 248 22.85 1.67 -13.47
CA GLY A 248 22.87 3.13 -13.40
C GLY A 248 21.90 3.79 -14.38
N GLU A 249 21.07 2.99 -15.07
CA GLU A 249 19.97 3.49 -15.90
C GLU A 249 18.67 3.45 -15.10
N TYR A 250 17.90 4.52 -15.16
CA TYR A 250 16.57 4.56 -14.55
C TYR A 250 15.50 4.13 -15.55
N MET A 251 14.54 3.36 -15.08
CA MET A 251 13.39 2.91 -15.88
C MET A 251 12.08 3.30 -15.20
N LEU A 252 11.10 3.66 -16.02
CA LEU A 252 9.73 3.88 -15.57
C LEU A 252 8.94 2.58 -15.71
N SER A 253 8.51 2.01 -14.58
CA SER A 253 7.55 0.92 -14.51
C SER A 253 6.11 1.43 -14.55
N GLY A 254 5.14 0.54 -14.80
CA GLY A 254 3.71 0.91 -14.82
C GLY A 254 3.21 1.62 -16.08
N LEU A 255 4.07 1.90 -17.08
CA LEU A 255 3.68 2.58 -18.32
C LEU A 255 2.59 1.81 -19.10
N GLY A 256 2.57 0.48 -19.03
CA GLY A 256 1.54 -0.36 -19.64
C GLY A 256 0.16 -0.12 -19.04
N VAL A 257 0.07 -0.03 -17.72
CA VAL A 257 -1.17 0.29 -16.98
C VAL A 257 -1.66 1.69 -17.34
N LEU A 258 -0.76 2.68 -17.37
CA LEU A 258 -1.08 4.03 -17.80
C LEU A 258 -1.60 4.06 -19.26
N GLY A 259 -1.05 3.23 -20.14
CA GLY A 259 -1.54 3.05 -21.51
C GLY A 259 -2.97 2.51 -21.55
N ILE A 260 -3.31 1.56 -20.68
CA ILE A 260 -4.68 1.04 -20.53
C ILE A 260 -5.63 2.16 -20.08
N TYR A 261 -5.24 2.95 -19.07
CA TYR A 261 -6.05 4.10 -18.63
C TYR A 261 -6.22 5.13 -19.75
N ALA A 262 -5.20 5.43 -20.53
CA ALA A 262 -5.31 6.33 -21.68
C ALA A 262 -6.29 5.80 -22.74
N ALA A 263 -6.29 4.50 -23.02
CA ALA A 263 -7.26 3.85 -23.89
C ALA A 263 -8.69 3.95 -23.31
N VAL A 264 -8.85 3.70 -22.01
CA VAL A 264 -10.12 3.94 -21.30
C VAL A 264 -10.52 5.42 -21.43
N GLY A 265 -9.59 6.37 -21.31
CA GLY A 265 -9.83 7.79 -21.52
C GLY A 265 -10.46 8.10 -22.88
N ILE A 266 -9.99 7.47 -23.95
CA ILE A 266 -10.59 7.60 -25.28
C ILE A 266 -12.05 7.10 -25.27
N VAL A 267 -12.30 5.94 -24.65
CA VAL A 267 -13.66 5.41 -24.51
C VAL A 267 -14.55 6.38 -23.72
N LEU A 268 -14.03 6.96 -22.61
CA LEU A 268 -14.75 7.94 -21.81
C LEU A 268 -15.07 9.22 -22.61
N ALA A 269 -14.17 9.67 -23.49
CA ALA A 269 -14.42 10.80 -24.39
C ALA A 269 -15.56 10.49 -25.37
N VAL A 270 -15.60 9.27 -25.93
CA VAL A 270 -16.69 8.82 -26.81
C VAL A 270 -18.02 8.71 -26.04
N LEU A 271 -17.99 8.15 -24.83
CA LEU A 271 -19.16 8.11 -23.95
C LEU A 271 -19.65 9.53 -23.60
N GLY A 272 -18.73 10.45 -23.34
CA GLY A 272 -19.03 11.87 -23.14
C GLY A 272 -19.77 12.49 -24.32
N LEU A 273 -19.35 12.17 -25.54
CA LEU A 273 -20.05 12.59 -26.76
C LEU A 273 -21.47 12.02 -26.82
N LEU A 274 -21.65 10.72 -26.50
CA LEU A 274 -22.98 10.07 -26.52
C LEU A 274 -23.93 10.67 -25.48
N VAL A 275 -23.43 10.94 -24.27
CA VAL A 275 -24.18 11.63 -23.21
C VAL A 275 -24.54 13.06 -23.66
N TYR A 276 -23.58 13.80 -24.24
CA TYR A 276 -23.79 15.15 -24.74
C TYR A 276 -24.89 15.21 -25.82
N ARG A 277 -24.94 14.24 -26.74
CA ARG A 277 -25.97 14.16 -27.78
C ARG A 277 -27.37 14.03 -27.18
N ARG A 278 -27.52 13.25 -26.12
CA ARG A 278 -28.80 12.97 -25.44
C ARG A 278 -29.16 13.99 -24.36
N ARG A 279 -28.23 14.90 -24.02
CA ARG A 279 -28.45 15.88 -22.96
C ARG A 279 -29.50 16.92 -23.38
N ALA A 280 -30.53 17.09 -22.53
CA ALA A 280 -31.53 18.13 -22.70
C ALA A 280 -30.93 19.51 -22.35
N SER A 281 -31.25 20.52 -23.13
CA SER A 281 -30.78 21.91 -22.86
C SER A 281 -31.34 22.46 -21.55
N GLU A 282 -32.49 21.97 -21.10
CA GLU A 282 -33.19 22.34 -19.86
C GLU A 282 -32.47 21.82 -18.60
N ALA A 283 -31.56 20.84 -18.75
CA ALA A 283 -30.80 20.28 -17.64
C ALA A 283 -29.72 21.23 -17.09
N THR A 284 -29.53 22.39 -17.71
CA THR A 284 -28.62 23.45 -17.24
C THR A 284 -29.00 23.92 -15.84
N GLY A 285 -28.01 23.99 -14.93
CA GLY A 285 -28.22 24.33 -13.52
C GLY A 285 -28.65 23.19 -12.62
N SER A 286 -28.89 21.95 -13.15
CA SER A 286 -29.11 20.77 -12.32
C SER A 286 -27.78 20.11 -11.93
N ILE A 287 -27.69 19.57 -10.72
CA ILE A 287 -26.47 18.91 -10.25
C ILE A 287 -26.23 17.63 -11.04
N VAL A 288 -27.27 16.79 -11.24
CA VAL A 288 -27.22 15.60 -12.05
C VAL A 288 -28.17 15.76 -13.24
N THR A 289 -27.61 15.79 -14.44
CA THR A 289 -28.36 16.01 -15.68
C THR A 289 -29.07 14.76 -16.20
N VAL A 290 -28.59 13.57 -15.83
CA VAL A 290 -29.03 12.27 -16.32
C VAL A 290 -29.93 11.61 -15.28
N ALA A 291 -31.16 11.23 -15.66
CA ALA A 291 -32.18 10.75 -14.71
C ALA A 291 -31.77 9.47 -13.96
N TRP A 292 -31.17 8.49 -14.65
CA TRP A 292 -30.75 7.24 -14.03
C TRP A 292 -29.59 7.39 -13.04
N ALA A 293 -28.79 8.45 -13.15
CA ALA A 293 -27.68 8.73 -12.26
C ALA A 293 -28.13 9.39 -10.93
N ARG A 294 -29.35 9.94 -10.87
CA ARG A 294 -29.85 10.61 -9.66
C ARG A 294 -29.94 9.71 -8.43
N PRO A 295 -30.52 8.49 -8.50
CA PRO A 295 -30.54 7.58 -7.36
C PRO A 295 -29.12 7.14 -6.97
N ILE A 296 -28.21 6.88 -7.92
CA ILE A 296 -26.81 6.53 -7.63
C ILE A 296 -26.13 7.65 -6.87
N PHE A 297 -26.28 8.89 -7.30
CA PHE A 297 -25.74 10.05 -6.59
C PHE A 297 -26.29 10.15 -5.16
N LYS A 298 -27.60 10.03 -5.00
CA LYS A 298 -28.26 10.17 -3.69
C LYS A 298 -27.79 9.12 -2.68
N TYR A 299 -27.87 7.85 -3.05
CA TYR A 299 -27.44 6.76 -2.17
C TYR A 299 -25.91 6.72 -2.00
N GLY A 300 -25.14 7.07 -3.04
CA GLY A 300 -23.68 7.19 -2.96
C GLY A 300 -23.27 8.23 -1.93
N VAL A 301 -23.86 9.43 -1.96
CA VAL A 301 -23.59 10.47 -0.94
C VAL A 301 -23.99 10.00 0.47
N ALA A 302 -25.14 9.31 0.60
CA ALA A 302 -25.59 8.79 1.88
C ALA A 302 -24.61 7.74 2.46
N VAL A 303 -24.16 6.79 1.63
CA VAL A 303 -23.20 5.75 2.04
C VAL A 303 -21.85 6.38 2.39
N CYS A 304 -21.31 7.26 1.53
CA CYS A 304 -20.05 7.95 1.83
C CYS A 304 -20.14 8.75 3.14
N ALA A 305 -21.25 9.48 3.37
CA ALA A 305 -21.44 10.23 4.61
C ALA A 305 -21.57 9.29 5.84
N ALA A 306 -22.28 8.16 5.70
CA ALA A 306 -22.41 7.20 6.80
C ALA A 306 -21.05 6.61 7.18
N PHE A 307 -20.30 6.11 6.21
CA PHE A 307 -19.03 5.43 6.49
C PHE A 307 -17.89 6.39 6.84
N SER A 308 -17.80 7.58 6.25
CA SER A 308 -16.75 8.55 6.58
C SER A 308 -17.09 9.38 7.82
N LEU A 309 -18.15 10.20 7.75
CA LEU A 309 -18.52 11.09 8.84
C LEU A 309 -19.08 10.33 10.05
N GLY A 310 -19.75 9.18 9.82
CA GLY A 310 -20.30 8.37 10.91
C GLY A 310 -19.21 7.78 11.79
N GLN A 311 -18.18 7.20 11.21
CA GLN A 311 -17.04 6.68 11.96
C GLN A 311 -16.24 7.82 12.59
N LEU A 312 -16.05 8.94 11.87
CA LEU A 312 -15.37 10.12 12.41
C LEU A 312 -16.10 10.69 13.64
N ILE A 313 -17.42 10.85 13.56
CA ILE A 313 -18.20 11.36 14.71
C ILE A 313 -18.15 10.37 15.87
N TYR A 314 -18.26 9.07 15.59
CA TYR A 314 -18.12 8.07 16.65
C TYR A 314 -16.76 8.18 17.35
N PHE A 315 -15.67 8.28 16.57
CA PHE A 315 -14.33 8.46 17.11
C PHE A 315 -14.19 9.76 17.94
N LEU A 316 -14.71 10.88 17.45
CA LEU A 316 -14.62 12.16 18.16
C LEU A 316 -15.44 12.18 19.46
N VAL A 317 -16.60 11.49 19.50
CA VAL A 317 -17.49 11.51 20.67
C VAL A 317 -17.10 10.45 21.70
N PHE A 318 -16.70 9.28 21.24
CA PHE A 318 -16.45 8.12 22.10
C PHE A 318 -14.99 7.65 22.06
N GLY A 319 -14.29 7.82 20.94
CA GLY A 319 -12.97 7.25 20.68
C GLY A 319 -11.84 7.89 21.47
N LEU A 320 -11.96 9.16 21.89
CA LEU A 320 -10.94 9.84 22.68
C LEU A 320 -10.74 9.22 24.08
N ASN A 321 -11.74 8.47 24.57
CA ASN A 321 -11.71 7.77 25.84
C ASN A 321 -11.66 6.24 25.69
N LEU A 322 -11.63 5.73 24.45
CA LEU A 322 -11.54 4.30 24.17
C LEU A 322 -10.07 3.90 24.03
N HIS A 323 -9.58 3.19 25.02
CA HIS A 323 -8.34 2.42 24.89
C HIS A 323 -8.69 1.11 24.17
N ASN A 324 -7.92 0.79 23.11
CA ASN A 324 -7.95 -0.49 22.43
C ASN A 324 -9.27 -0.96 21.80
N GLY A 325 -9.77 -0.20 20.79
CA GLY A 325 -10.70 -0.76 19.79
C GLY A 325 -12.07 -1.22 20.28
N GLN A 326 -12.55 -0.71 21.41
CA GLN A 326 -13.87 -1.07 21.94
C GLN A 326 -14.99 -0.28 21.27
N TYR A 327 -15.29 -0.64 20.05
CA TYR A 327 -16.38 -0.03 19.32
C TYR A 327 -17.72 -0.64 19.75
N SER A 328 -18.62 0.23 20.25
CA SER A 328 -20.01 -0.16 20.51
C SER A 328 -20.76 -0.20 19.18
N LEU A 329 -21.21 -1.39 18.77
CA LEU A 329 -22.00 -1.53 17.53
C LEU A 329 -23.22 -0.61 17.49
N PRO A 330 -24.08 -0.53 18.55
CA PRO A 330 -25.21 0.38 18.55
C PRO A 330 -24.81 1.85 18.41
N GLY A 331 -23.74 2.26 19.09
CA GLY A 331 -23.22 3.62 19.01
C GLY A 331 -22.69 3.97 17.61
N THR A 332 -21.90 3.07 17.02
CA THR A 332 -21.37 3.25 15.66
C THR A 332 -22.50 3.33 14.64
N ILE A 333 -23.48 2.40 14.68
CA ILE A 333 -24.62 2.40 13.79
C ILE A 333 -25.46 3.68 13.98
N ALA A 334 -25.66 4.15 15.20
CA ALA A 334 -26.39 5.39 15.46
C ALA A 334 -25.70 6.61 14.82
N CYS A 335 -24.37 6.72 14.95
CA CYS A 335 -23.60 7.78 14.31
C CYS A 335 -23.64 7.69 12.77
N MET A 336 -23.51 6.48 12.24
CA MET A 336 -23.59 6.23 10.78
C MET A 336 -25.00 6.51 10.22
N LEU A 337 -26.06 6.16 10.94
CA LEU A 337 -27.44 6.49 10.58
C LEU A 337 -27.66 8.00 10.58
N PHE A 338 -27.21 8.69 11.61
CA PHE A 338 -27.35 10.13 11.71
C PHE A 338 -26.68 10.84 10.55
N THR A 339 -25.41 10.55 10.28
CA THR A 339 -24.65 11.20 9.21
C THR A 339 -25.11 10.75 7.81
N GLY A 340 -25.44 9.46 7.66
CA GLY A 340 -25.96 8.91 6.41
C GLY A 340 -27.31 9.52 6.02
N LEU A 341 -28.23 9.70 6.99
CA LEU A 341 -29.50 10.39 6.76
C LEU A 341 -29.29 11.88 6.45
N LEU A 342 -28.35 12.55 7.13
CA LEU A 342 -27.98 13.92 6.75
C LEU A 342 -27.49 13.99 5.31
N GLY A 343 -26.57 13.10 4.90
CA GLY A 343 -26.10 13.01 3.53
C GLY A 343 -27.20 12.70 2.54
N TYR A 344 -28.09 11.76 2.86
CA TYR A 344 -29.24 11.39 2.03
C TYR A 344 -30.16 12.59 1.76
N PHE A 345 -30.60 13.28 2.82
CA PHE A 345 -31.49 14.43 2.69
C PHE A 345 -30.79 15.62 2.04
N ALA A 346 -29.49 15.85 2.30
CA ALA A 346 -28.71 16.87 1.61
C ALA A 346 -28.67 16.58 0.09
N ALA A 347 -28.41 15.35 -0.33
CA ALA A 347 -28.44 14.96 -1.73
C ALA A 347 -29.83 15.13 -2.34
N GLU A 348 -30.90 14.76 -1.62
CA GLU A 348 -32.29 14.94 -2.08
C GLU A 348 -32.64 16.42 -2.26
N MET A 349 -32.24 17.28 -1.30
CA MET A 349 -32.40 18.74 -1.39
C MET A 349 -31.68 19.32 -2.60
N LEU A 350 -30.47 18.85 -2.86
CA LEU A 350 -29.67 19.27 -4.01
C LEU A 350 -30.32 18.85 -5.34
N LEU A 351 -30.85 17.62 -5.41
CA LEU A 351 -31.51 17.11 -6.63
C LEU A 351 -32.83 17.82 -6.92
N HIS A 352 -33.64 18.10 -5.89
CA HIS A 352 -34.93 18.77 -6.02
C HIS A 352 -34.84 20.30 -5.96
N LYS A 353 -33.67 20.88 -5.65
CA LYS A 353 -33.46 22.32 -5.43
C LYS A 353 -34.45 22.92 -4.43
N SER A 354 -34.85 22.16 -3.42
CA SER A 354 -35.84 22.51 -2.43
C SER A 354 -35.49 21.92 -1.08
N PHE A 355 -35.73 22.65 -0.01
CA PHE A 355 -35.59 22.15 1.35
C PHE A 355 -36.79 21.27 1.80
N ARG A 356 -37.88 21.24 1.04
CA ARG A 356 -39.12 20.49 1.38
C ARG A 356 -39.10 19.07 0.81
N VAL A 357 -38.08 18.27 1.15
CA VAL A 357 -37.91 16.91 0.61
C VAL A 357 -38.34 15.80 1.56
N TRP A 358 -38.74 16.15 2.81
CA TRP A 358 -39.09 15.17 3.86
C TRP A 358 -40.20 14.20 3.45
N ARG A 359 -41.19 14.64 2.67
CA ARG A 359 -42.31 13.78 2.27
C ARG A 359 -41.96 12.84 1.11
N THR A 360 -41.16 13.29 0.17
CA THR A 360 -40.79 12.53 -1.03
C THR A 360 -39.66 11.54 -0.76
N GLY A 361 -38.73 11.84 0.15
CA GLY A 361 -37.56 11.01 0.46
C GLY A 361 -37.77 9.92 1.51
N ARG A 362 -38.93 9.82 2.20
CA ARG A 362 -39.12 8.93 3.37
C ARG A 362 -38.84 7.46 3.09
N VAL A 363 -39.40 6.92 1.99
CA VAL A 363 -39.27 5.50 1.68
C VAL A 363 -37.82 5.15 1.40
N GLY A 364 -37.11 5.98 0.60
CA GLY A 364 -35.70 5.76 0.32
C GLY A 364 -34.81 5.89 1.58
N ALA A 365 -35.13 6.82 2.49
CA ALA A 365 -34.43 6.94 3.77
C ALA A 365 -34.63 5.71 4.66
N LEU A 366 -35.85 5.17 4.71
CA LEU A 366 -36.13 3.93 5.46
C LEU A 366 -35.39 2.73 4.88
N VAL A 367 -35.39 2.57 3.55
CA VAL A 367 -34.63 1.49 2.89
C VAL A 367 -33.15 1.62 3.17
N PHE A 368 -32.58 2.82 3.03
CA PHE A 368 -31.17 3.06 3.35
C PHE A 368 -30.84 2.72 4.82
N SER A 369 -31.67 3.16 5.75
CA SER A 369 -31.49 2.88 7.19
C SER A 369 -31.55 1.38 7.49
N ALA A 370 -32.52 0.68 6.90
CA ALA A 370 -32.67 -0.77 7.08
C ALA A 370 -31.44 -1.53 6.55
N VAL A 371 -30.97 -1.18 5.34
CA VAL A 371 -29.79 -1.80 4.75
C VAL A 371 -28.54 -1.57 5.61
N LEU A 372 -28.35 -0.33 6.12
CA LEU A 372 -27.20 0.00 6.95
C LEU A 372 -27.21 -0.77 8.29
N VAL A 373 -28.39 -0.87 8.93
CA VAL A 373 -28.53 -1.65 10.17
C VAL A 373 -28.31 -3.14 9.91
N CYS A 374 -28.90 -3.69 8.85
CA CYS A 374 -28.67 -5.10 8.48
C CYS A 374 -27.20 -5.39 8.20
N PHE A 375 -26.52 -4.48 7.51
CA PHE A 375 -25.07 -4.61 7.25
C PHE A 375 -24.27 -4.63 8.54
N GLY A 376 -24.51 -3.68 9.45
CA GLY A 376 -23.81 -3.62 10.74
C GLY A 376 -24.07 -4.86 11.62
N VAL A 377 -25.33 -5.32 11.69
CA VAL A 377 -25.67 -6.55 12.43
C VAL A 377 -25.03 -7.77 11.79
N ALA A 378 -25.04 -7.89 10.46
CA ALA A 378 -24.42 -9.00 9.74
C ALA A 378 -22.91 -9.11 10.03
N MET A 379 -22.22 -7.96 10.08
CA MET A 379 -20.80 -7.91 10.41
C MET A 379 -20.53 -8.30 11.87
N SER A 380 -21.34 -7.84 12.81
CA SER A 380 -21.13 -8.13 14.24
C SER A 380 -21.47 -9.57 14.63
N LEU A 381 -22.34 -10.23 13.89
CA LEU A 381 -22.71 -11.63 14.09
C LEU A 381 -21.80 -12.60 13.32
N ASP A 382 -20.82 -12.06 12.61
CA ASP A 382 -19.94 -12.83 11.70
C ASP A 382 -20.72 -13.83 10.83
N LEU A 383 -21.74 -13.34 10.12
CA LEU A 383 -22.53 -14.20 9.23
C LEU A 383 -21.71 -14.82 8.09
N THR A 384 -20.50 -14.34 7.88
CA THR A 384 -19.56 -14.88 6.89
C THR A 384 -18.73 -16.06 7.41
N GLY A 385 -18.71 -16.27 8.73
CA GLY A 385 -17.84 -17.25 9.40
C GLY A 385 -16.35 -16.89 9.33
N TYR A 386 -16.05 -15.61 9.10
CA TYR A 386 -14.67 -15.12 8.96
C TYR A 386 -13.82 -15.39 10.21
N GLU A 387 -14.38 -15.13 11.38
CA GLU A 387 -13.64 -15.19 12.64
C GLU A 387 -13.25 -16.63 13.03
N GLY A 388 -14.14 -17.59 12.77
CA GLY A 388 -13.93 -19.00 13.12
C GLY A 388 -13.18 -19.81 12.05
N TYR A 389 -12.91 -19.23 10.89
CA TYR A 389 -12.31 -19.97 9.79
C TYR A 389 -10.81 -20.21 10.01
N THR A 390 -10.41 -21.47 10.02
CA THR A 390 -9.02 -21.95 9.92
C THR A 390 -8.93 -22.92 8.75
N PRO A 391 -7.88 -22.85 7.90
CA PRO A 391 -7.70 -23.85 6.85
C PRO A 391 -7.36 -25.23 7.43
N ASP A 392 -7.58 -26.28 6.67
CA ASP A 392 -7.09 -27.62 7.00
C ASP A 392 -5.58 -27.73 6.73
N ALA A 393 -4.85 -28.47 7.56
CA ALA A 393 -3.38 -28.56 7.44
C ALA A 393 -2.93 -29.08 6.06
N GLU A 394 -3.70 -29.98 5.45
CA GLU A 394 -3.41 -30.55 4.13
C GLU A 394 -3.58 -29.54 2.97
N GLU A 395 -4.36 -28.48 3.18
CA GLU A 395 -4.56 -27.42 2.18
C GLU A 395 -3.47 -26.35 2.24
N VAL A 396 -2.64 -26.32 3.27
CA VAL A 396 -1.63 -25.29 3.50
C VAL A 396 -0.32 -25.69 2.84
N GLU A 397 0.20 -24.87 1.94
CA GLU A 397 1.51 -25.02 1.32
C GLU A 397 2.63 -24.52 2.25
N PHE A 398 2.44 -23.33 2.82
CA PHE A 398 3.31 -22.75 3.84
C PHE A 398 2.55 -21.70 4.67
N VAL A 399 3.11 -21.36 5.82
CA VAL A 399 2.59 -20.34 6.73
C VAL A 399 3.66 -19.27 6.99
N SER A 400 3.31 -18.01 6.83
CA SER A 400 4.13 -16.91 7.35
C SER A 400 3.56 -16.47 8.69
N VAL A 401 4.39 -16.48 9.72
CA VAL A 401 4.03 -16.13 11.10
C VAL A 401 4.79 -14.87 11.51
N TYR A 402 4.07 -13.95 12.13
CA TYR A 402 4.67 -12.87 12.90
C TYR A 402 4.07 -12.90 14.30
N LEU A 403 4.89 -13.15 15.29
CA LEU A 403 4.53 -13.15 16.71
C LEU A 403 5.49 -12.23 17.44
N SER A 404 4.97 -11.26 18.16
CA SER A 404 5.73 -10.39 19.04
C SER A 404 5.13 -10.43 20.43
N SER A 405 6.00 -10.54 21.43
CA SER A 405 5.65 -10.58 22.86
C SER A 405 6.55 -9.61 23.63
N ASN A 406 6.40 -9.56 24.96
CA ASN A 406 7.28 -8.76 25.82
C ASN A 406 8.72 -9.32 25.87
N GLY A 407 8.89 -10.62 25.67
CA GLY A 407 10.18 -11.30 25.80
C GLY A 407 10.85 -11.65 24.48
N ASP A 408 10.08 -11.87 23.42
CA ASP A 408 10.64 -12.36 22.16
C ASP A 408 9.79 -11.98 20.93
N TYR A 409 10.37 -12.11 19.76
CA TYR A 409 9.63 -12.01 18.52
C TYR A 409 10.01 -13.12 17.54
N LEU A 410 9.05 -13.49 16.69
CA LEU A 410 9.21 -14.48 15.63
C LEU A 410 8.68 -13.87 14.33
N SER A 411 9.47 -13.91 13.27
CA SER A 411 9.03 -13.53 11.93
C SER A 411 9.61 -14.52 10.95
N CYS A 412 8.86 -15.55 10.62
CA CYS A 412 9.36 -16.66 9.82
C CYS A 412 8.34 -17.20 8.83
N LYS A 413 8.84 -17.97 7.88
CA LYS A 413 8.08 -18.79 6.96
C LYS A 413 8.26 -20.26 7.35
N LEU A 414 7.16 -20.95 7.60
CA LEU A 414 7.13 -22.34 8.05
C LEU A 414 6.47 -23.21 6.96
N ASP A 415 7.13 -24.28 6.54
CA ASP A 415 6.61 -25.20 5.54
C ASP A 415 6.58 -26.68 6.02
N GLU A 416 7.17 -26.97 7.19
CA GLU A 416 7.08 -28.29 7.79
C GLU A 416 5.68 -28.60 8.34
N PRO A 417 5.13 -29.80 8.10
CA PRO A 417 3.78 -30.17 8.55
C PRO A 417 3.56 -29.99 10.05
N GLU A 418 4.57 -30.30 10.88
CA GLU A 418 4.48 -30.14 12.34
C GLU A 418 4.40 -28.67 12.75
N SER A 419 5.17 -27.79 12.11
CA SER A 419 5.15 -26.34 12.34
C SER A 419 3.82 -25.72 11.90
N ILE A 420 3.27 -26.19 10.78
CA ILE A 420 1.93 -25.80 10.30
C ILE A 420 0.86 -26.20 11.32
N GLU A 421 0.89 -27.44 11.83
CA GLU A 421 -0.08 -27.90 12.85
C GLU A 421 0.03 -27.10 14.15
N ARG A 422 1.24 -26.77 14.62
CA ARG A 422 1.45 -25.93 15.81
C ARG A 422 0.91 -24.52 15.60
N THR A 423 1.11 -23.96 14.40
CA THR A 423 0.56 -22.64 14.04
C THR A 423 -0.97 -22.66 14.01
N LEU A 424 -1.57 -23.71 13.45
CA LEU A 424 -3.03 -23.90 13.46
C LEU A 424 -3.57 -24.07 14.87
N ALA A 425 -2.85 -24.78 15.74
CA ALA A 425 -3.24 -24.93 17.16
C ALA A 425 -3.21 -23.59 17.88
N ALA A 426 -2.16 -22.78 17.69
CA ALA A 426 -2.06 -21.44 18.25
C ALA A 426 -3.18 -20.51 17.73
N HIS A 427 -3.48 -20.57 16.44
CA HIS A 427 -4.57 -19.81 15.84
C HIS A 427 -5.95 -20.23 16.40
N ARG A 428 -6.21 -21.53 16.52
CA ARG A 428 -7.45 -22.05 17.12
C ARG A 428 -7.59 -21.65 18.59
N ALA A 429 -6.49 -21.64 19.36
CA ALA A 429 -6.48 -21.18 20.74
C ALA A 429 -6.86 -19.69 20.83
N MET A 430 -6.35 -18.83 19.92
CA MET A 430 -6.74 -17.42 19.85
C MET A 430 -8.23 -17.23 19.55
N ILE A 431 -8.79 -18.01 18.63
CA ILE A 431 -10.22 -17.97 18.30
C ILE A 431 -11.07 -18.42 19.50
N ALA A 432 -10.68 -19.50 20.15
CA ALA A 432 -11.40 -20.04 21.32
C ALA A 432 -11.39 -19.07 22.51
N ASP A 433 -10.32 -18.31 22.66
CA ASP A 433 -10.13 -17.35 23.75
C ASP A 433 -10.73 -15.95 23.48
N LYS A 434 -11.39 -15.73 22.33
CA LYS A 434 -11.96 -14.45 21.89
C LYS A 434 -12.69 -13.69 23.01
N ALA A 435 -13.60 -14.35 23.72
CA ALA A 435 -14.42 -13.68 24.73
C ALA A 435 -13.58 -13.12 25.89
N ARG A 436 -12.55 -13.85 26.31
CA ARG A 436 -11.62 -13.43 27.35
C ARG A 436 -10.70 -12.31 26.86
N GLN A 437 -10.13 -12.43 25.68
CA GLN A 437 -9.29 -11.39 25.08
C GLN A 437 -10.03 -10.07 24.91
N LEU A 438 -11.25 -10.09 24.42
CA LEU A 438 -12.11 -8.90 24.34
C LEU A 438 -12.48 -8.31 25.73
N SER A 439 -12.52 -9.12 26.80
CA SER A 439 -12.74 -8.61 28.14
C SER A 439 -11.53 -7.85 28.67
N TYR A 440 -10.33 -8.31 28.37
CA TYR A 440 -9.08 -7.63 28.75
C TYR A 440 -8.89 -6.28 28.05
N ALA A 441 -9.27 -6.22 26.78
CA ALA A 441 -9.28 -4.95 26.07
C ALA A 441 -10.22 -3.91 26.74
N ARG A 442 -11.18 -4.32 27.55
CA ARG A 442 -12.15 -3.43 28.24
C ARG A 442 -11.70 -2.92 29.61
N THR A 443 -10.74 -3.56 30.24
CA THR A 443 -10.27 -3.15 31.56
C THR A 443 -9.08 -2.20 31.41
N THR A 444 -9.22 -1.01 31.98
CA THR A 444 -8.14 -0.02 32.08
C THR A 444 -6.97 -0.62 32.87
N TYR A 445 -5.76 -0.26 32.47
CA TYR A 445 -4.47 -0.67 33.02
C TYR A 445 -4.29 -0.33 34.50
N GLU A 446 -4.96 -1.02 35.41
CA GLU A 446 -4.52 -1.13 36.77
C GLU A 446 -4.09 -2.58 36.98
N THR A 447 -2.85 -2.91 36.60
CA THR A 447 -2.22 -4.14 37.08
C THR A 447 -1.97 -3.98 38.58
N PRO A 448 -2.65 -4.79 39.44
CA PRO A 448 -2.26 -4.85 40.84
C PRO A 448 -0.78 -5.25 40.93
N ALA A 449 -0.07 -4.71 41.90
CA ALA A 449 1.37 -5.00 42.12
C ALA A 449 1.67 -6.52 42.28
N ASP A 450 0.65 -7.34 42.59
CA ASP A 450 0.73 -8.79 42.75
C ASP A 450 0.11 -9.57 41.57
N ALA A 451 -0.15 -8.91 40.42
CA ALA A 451 -0.69 -9.62 39.25
C ALA A 451 0.38 -10.55 38.67
N PRO A 452 -0.02 -11.75 38.19
CA PRO A 452 0.91 -12.62 37.46
C PRO A 452 1.48 -11.86 36.26
N VAL A 453 2.73 -12.13 35.93
CA VAL A 453 3.39 -11.55 34.75
C VAL A 453 2.56 -11.92 33.52
N ASP A 454 2.01 -10.91 32.88
CA ASP A 454 1.30 -11.07 31.62
C ASP A 454 2.15 -10.52 30.48
N SER A 455 2.02 -11.12 29.31
CA SER A 455 2.66 -10.68 28.10
C SER A 455 1.63 -10.13 27.12
N TYR A 456 1.97 -9.02 26.49
CA TYR A 456 1.22 -8.50 25.34
C TYR A 456 1.65 -9.25 24.10
N LEU A 457 0.66 -9.76 23.36
CA LEU A 457 0.89 -10.50 22.14
C LEU A 457 0.36 -9.72 20.93
N TYR A 458 1.19 -9.69 19.92
CA TYR A 458 0.78 -9.34 18.56
C TYR A 458 1.04 -10.54 17.67
N PHE A 459 -0.01 -11.19 17.20
CA PHE A 459 0.07 -12.41 16.39
C PHE A 459 -0.57 -12.20 15.03
N THR A 460 0.21 -12.35 13.98
CA THR A 460 -0.27 -12.34 12.59
C THR A 460 0.12 -13.66 11.92
N VAL A 461 -0.84 -14.27 11.27
CA VAL A 461 -0.65 -15.51 10.51
C VAL A 461 -1.17 -15.33 9.10
N THR A 462 -0.39 -15.79 8.12
CA THR A 462 -0.74 -15.78 6.71
C THR A 462 -0.52 -17.18 6.13
N TYR A 463 -1.60 -17.86 5.81
CA TYR A 463 -1.58 -19.18 5.17
C TYR A 463 -1.60 -19.01 3.66
N ALA A 464 -0.60 -19.54 2.96
CA ALA A 464 -0.64 -19.79 1.53
C ALA A 464 -1.23 -21.16 1.28
N LEU A 465 -2.33 -21.22 0.55
CA LEU A 465 -3.01 -22.47 0.26
C LEU A 465 -2.54 -23.05 -1.09
N THR A 466 -2.58 -24.36 -1.21
CA THR A 466 -2.19 -25.12 -2.42
C THR A 466 -2.99 -24.73 -3.67
N ASP A 467 -4.18 -24.16 -3.52
CA ASP A 467 -5.02 -23.63 -4.61
C ASP A 467 -4.68 -22.16 -4.99
N GLY A 468 -3.66 -21.57 -4.37
CA GLY A 468 -3.20 -20.19 -4.61
C GLY A 468 -3.98 -19.13 -3.82
N ARG A 469 -4.98 -19.51 -3.00
CA ARG A 469 -5.63 -18.56 -2.09
C ARG A 469 -4.73 -18.24 -0.91
N VAL A 470 -4.87 -17.04 -0.36
CA VAL A 470 -4.15 -16.58 0.82
C VAL A 470 -5.16 -16.24 1.92
N VAL A 471 -4.97 -16.82 3.09
CA VAL A 471 -5.78 -16.55 4.29
C VAL A 471 -4.91 -15.84 5.31
N ARG A 472 -5.27 -14.63 5.68
CA ARG A 472 -4.52 -13.81 6.64
C ARG A 472 -5.38 -13.49 7.86
N ARG A 473 -4.78 -13.58 9.05
CA ARG A 473 -5.38 -13.18 10.33
C ARG A 473 -4.38 -12.38 11.15
N SER A 474 -4.89 -11.39 11.91
CA SER A 474 -4.05 -10.55 12.76
C SER A 474 -4.75 -10.28 14.09
N TYR A 475 -4.07 -10.56 15.18
CA TYR A 475 -4.55 -10.40 16.55
C TYR A 475 -3.59 -9.45 17.26
N GLY A 476 -4.03 -8.20 17.46
CA GLY A 476 -3.28 -7.19 18.20
C GLY A 476 -3.78 -7.06 19.63
N ASP A 477 -2.91 -6.53 20.51
CA ASP A 477 -3.23 -6.22 21.91
C ASP A 477 -3.84 -7.41 22.70
N CYS A 478 -3.47 -8.64 22.35
CA CYS A 478 -3.85 -9.83 23.06
C CYS A 478 -2.96 -10.04 24.29
N ARG A 479 -3.44 -10.80 25.26
CA ARG A 479 -2.71 -11.10 26.48
C ARG A 479 -2.54 -12.60 26.68
N ALA A 480 -1.36 -13.01 27.14
CA ALA A 480 -1.08 -14.33 27.64
C ALA A 480 -0.62 -14.24 29.11
N PHE A 481 -0.93 -15.25 29.89
CA PHE A 481 -0.59 -15.30 31.31
C PHE A 481 0.32 -16.49 31.60
N SER A 482 1.37 -16.26 32.36
CA SER A 482 2.35 -17.30 32.73
C SER A 482 1.71 -18.49 33.45
N ARG A 483 0.66 -18.27 34.23
CA ARG A 483 -0.10 -19.33 34.93
C ARG A 483 -0.78 -20.33 33.97
N GLU A 484 -1.02 -19.92 32.71
CA GLU A 484 -1.73 -20.72 31.69
C GLU A 484 -0.78 -21.56 30.84
N LEU A 485 0.54 -21.48 31.06
CA LEU A 485 1.53 -22.29 30.34
C LEU A 485 1.28 -23.79 30.45
N ASN A 486 0.80 -24.25 31.61
CA ASN A 486 0.51 -25.65 31.86
C ASN A 486 -0.94 -26.08 31.54
N GLU A 487 -1.76 -25.13 31.04
CA GLU A 487 -3.14 -25.41 30.64
C GLU A 487 -3.17 -25.89 29.18
N PRO A 488 -3.60 -27.15 28.91
CA PRO A 488 -3.61 -27.68 27.53
C PRO A 488 -4.51 -26.84 26.61
N GLY A 489 -3.95 -26.40 25.48
CA GLY A 489 -4.68 -25.60 24.48
C GLY A 489 -4.87 -24.16 24.84
N SER A 490 -4.24 -23.64 25.89
CA SER A 490 -4.23 -22.21 26.20
C SER A 490 -3.42 -21.41 25.16
N VAL A 491 -3.69 -20.09 25.09
CA VAL A 491 -2.91 -19.19 24.23
C VAL A 491 -1.43 -19.19 24.63
N ALA A 492 -1.15 -19.12 25.94
CA ALA A 492 0.22 -19.13 26.45
C ALA A 492 0.99 -20.40 26.04
N GLN A 493 0.38 -21.59 26.25
CA GLN A 493 1.02 -22.85 25.90
C GLN A 493 1.24 -22.99 24.40
N THR A 494 0.20 -22.72 23.58
CA THR A 494 0.28 -22.95 22.14
C THR A 494 1.23 -21.97 21.44
N MET A 495 1.28 -20.70 21.88
CA MET A 495 2.23 -19.72 21.36
C MET A 495 3.67 -20.03 21.78
N THR A 496 3.88 -20.49 23.03
CA THR A 496 5.21 -20.95 23.47
C THR A 496 5.65 -22.17 22.68
N ALA A 497 4.75 -23.11 22.41
CA ALA A 497 5.04 -24.29 21.59
C ALA A 497 5.37 -23.92 20.13
N LEU A 498 4.76 -22.85 19.60
CA LEU A 498 5.07 -22.32 18.27
C LEU A 498 6.45 -21.65 18.25
N LEU A 499 6.77 -20.79 19.23
CA LEU A 499 8.09 -20.17 19.36
C LEU A 499 9.23 -21.17 19.43
N ASN A 500 8.98 -22.31 20.08
CA ASN A 500 9.97 -23.36 20.31
C ASN A 500 9.85 -24.54 19.34
N CYS A 501 9.13 -24.40 18.21
CA CYS A 501 9.24 -25.42 17.19
C CYS A 501 10.60 -25.33 16.48
N PRO A 502 11.22 -26.48 16.09
CA PRO A 502 12.59 -26.49 15.55
C PRO A 502 12.80 -25.56 14.38
N GLU A 503 11.88 -25.56 13.41
CA GLU A 503 11.93 -24.71 12.22
C GLU A 503 11.86 -23.20 12.57
N ALA A 504 10.93 -22.79 13.44
CA ALA A 504 10.80 -21.40 13.85
C ALA A 504 12.00 -20.94 14.69
N ALA A 505 12.51 -21.80 15.56
CA ALA A 505 13.69 -21.51 16.37
C ALA A 505 14.94 -21.36 15.50
N LEU A 506 15.09 -22.20 14.49
CA LEU A 506 16.22 -22.14 13.54
C LEU A 506 16.15 -20.86 12.69
N ASP A 507 14.98 -20.55 12.12
CA ASP A 507 14.78 -19.35 11.30
C ASP A 507 15.01 -18.06 12.12
N ARG A 508 14.53 -18.02 13.38
CA ARG A 508 14.73 -16.90 14.28
C ARG A 508 16.22 -16.59 14.53
N VAL A 509 17.02 -17.64 14.67
CA VAL A 509 18.46 -17.49 15.02
C VAL A 509 19.33 -17.31 13.80
N LEU A 510 19.09 -18.09 12.74
CA LEU A 510 19.93 -18.08 11.55
C LEU A 510 19.39 -17.20 10.42
N GLY A 511 18.10 -16.82 10.44
CA GLY A 511 17.50 -15.98 9.40
C GLY A 511 17.79 -16.50 7.98
N GLU A 512 18.37 -15.66 7.12
CA GLU A 512 18.72 -16.07 5.75
C GLU A 512 19.73 -17.22 5.64
N LEU A 513 20.47 -17.53 6.71
CA LEU A 513 21.36 -18.69 6.77
C LEU A 513 20.63 -20.01 7.08
N ALA A 514 19.38 -19.95 7.51
CA ALA A 514 18.57 -21.14 7.75
C ALA A 514 18.10 -21.79 6.44
N ASP A 515 17.86 -21.03 5.38
CA ASP A 515 17.41 -21.51 4.08
C ASP A 515 18.61 -21.96 3.20
N ASP A 516 18.70 -23.25 2.91
CA ASP A 516 19.73 -23.81 2.01
C ASP A 516 19.61 -23.28 0.56
N LYS A 517 18.49 -22.66 0.19
CA LYS A 517 18.27 -22.03 -1.12
C LYS A 517 18.70 -20.56 -1.12
N SER A 518 19.04 -20.00 0.04
CA SER A 518 19.52 -18.63 0.10
C SER A 518 20.91 -18.52 -0.54
N ASN A 519 21.16 -17.40 -1.22
CA ASN A 519 22.49 -17.10 -1.75
C ASN A 519 23.43 -16.51 -0.67
N ALA A 520 23.07 -16.68 0.62
CA ALA A 520 23.86 -16.20 1.73
C ALA A 520 25.09 -17.10 1.96
N TYR A 521 26.21 -16.47 2.28
CA TYR A 521 27.43 -17.19 2.65
C TYR A 521 28.11 -16.47 3.82
N LEU A 522 28.68 -17.25 4.74
CA LEU A 522 29.37 -16.72 5.90
C LEU A 522 30.72 -16.10 5.54
N THR A 523 30.99 -14.93 6.10
CA THR A 523 32.25 -14.19 5.91
C THR A 523 33.15 -14.30 7.13
N GLY A 524 32.60 -14.60 8.32
CA GLY A 524 33.29 -14.71 9.59
C GLY A 524 32.32 -14.63 10.75
N GLY A 525 32.82 -14.29 11.90
CA GLY A 525 31.99 -14.07 13.11
C GLY A 525 32.83 -13.66 14.31
N TYR A 526 32.16 -13.54 15.44
CA TYR A 526 32.73 -13.26 16.74
C TYR A 526 32.05 -14.14 17.78
N TYR A 527 32.79 -14.54 18.81
CA TYR A 527 32.26 -15.23 19.98
C TYR A 527 32.65 -14.56 21.29
N ASP A 528 31.77 -14.64 22.27
CA ASP A 528 32.02 -14.20 23.65
C ASP A 528 31.45 -15.20 24.64
N VAL A 529 32.28 -15.71 25.53
CA VAL A 529 31.85 -16.65 26.57
C VAL A 529 31.50 -15.84 27.82
N VAL A 530 30.22 -15.87 28.17
CA VAL A 530 29.67 -15.17 29.32
C VAL A 530 29.46 -16.15 30.48
N SER A 531 30.10 -15.92 31.60
CA SER A 531 29.86 -16.70 32.81
C SER A 531 29.57 -15.79 34.00
N ASP A 532 28.61 -16.20 34.84
CA ASP A 532 28.12 -15.45 36.01
C ASP A 532 27.84 -13.94 35.74
N GLY A 533 27.42 -13.62 34.48
CA GLY A 533 27.14 -12.25 34.05
C GLY A 533 28.36 -11.40 33.73
N ALA A 534 29.54 -11.97 33.68
CA ALA A 534 30.76 -11.29 33.24
C ALA A 534 31.05 -11.58 31.77
N TYR A 535 31.22 -10.51 30.97
CA TYR A 535 31.60 -10.55 29.56
C TYR A 535 33.11 -10.56 29.39
N GLY A 536 33.62 -11.18 28.30
CA GLY A 536 35.01 -11.04 27.88
C GLY A 536 36.02 -11.88 28.66
N GLU A 537 35.59 -12.98 29.28
CA GLU A 537 36.53 -13.94 29.88
C GLU A 537 37.27 -14.76 28.82
N ASP A 538 36.60 -15.13 27.72
CA ASP A 538 37.17 -15.71 26.50
C ASP A 538 36.37 -15.23 25.31
N ASP A 539 36.95 -14.40 24.47
CA ASP A 539 36.33 -13.80 23.30
C ASP A 539 37.28 -13.82 22.10
N GLY A 540 36.72 -13.79 20.89
CA GLY A 540 37.57 -13.75 19.70
C GLY A 540 36.81 -13.79 18.35
N GLU A 541 37.58 -13.55 17.28
CA GLU A 541 37.08 -13.61 15.92
C GLU A 541 37.05 -15.03 15.37
N LEU A 542 36.02 -15.31 14.60
CA LEU A 542 35.83 -16.59 13.90
C LEU A 542 36.11 -16.41 12.40
N THR A 543 36.89 -17.33 11.84
CA THR A 543 37.04 -17.41 10.38
C THR A 543 35.75 -17.93 9.74
N ALA A 544 35.54 -17.67 8.44
CA ALA A 544 34.40 -18.17 7.70
C ALA A 544 34.25 -19.73 7.78
N ALA A 545 35.35 -20.46 7.84
CA ALA A 545 35.33 -21.92 7.97
C ALA A 545 34.83 -22.38 9.35
N GLN A 546 35.26 -21.70 10.42
CA GLN A 546 34.80 -21.94 11.79
C GLN A 546 33.31 -21.59 11.93
N ALA A 547 32.89 -20.44 11.41
CA ALA A 547 31.51 -20.01 11.38
C ALA A 547 30.59 -21.03 10.67
N ASN A 548 31.02 -21.58 9.51
CA ASN A 548 30.27 -22.63 8.82
C ASN A 548 30.13 -23.93 9.65
N THR A 549 31.19 -24.28 10.40
CA THR A 549 31.15 -25.45 11.29
C THR A 549 30.15 -25.23 12.43
N LEU A 550 30.15 -24.03 13.01
CA LEU A 550 29.22 -23.65 14.09
C LEU A 550 27.77 -23.61 13.61
N VAL A 551 27.48 -23.03 12.44
CA VAL A 551 26.12 -23.06 11.86
C VAL A 551 25.64 -24.49 11.68
N SER A 552 26.51 -25.39 11.18
CA SER A 552 26.17 -26.81 11.02
C SER A 552 25.94 -27.54 12.35
N ALA A 553 26.61 -27.13 13.40
CA ALA A 553 26.43 -27.65 14.75
C ALA A 553 25.17 -27.09 15.42
N LEU A 554 24.94 -25.79 15.31
CA LEU A 554 23.72 -25.12 15.74
C LEU A 554 22.47 -25.78 15.12
N ARG A 555 22.48 -25.98 13.79
CA ARG A 555 21.37 -26.63 13.10
C ARG A 555 21.06 -28.00 13.70
N ARG A 556 22.06 -28.83 13.98
CA ARG A 556 21.87 -30.14 14.62
C ARG A 556 21.28 -30.05 16.04
N ASP A 557 21.71 -29.08 16.83
CA ASP A 557 21.16 -28.86 18.16
C ASP A 557 19.69 -28.42 18.12
N TYR A 558 19.35 -27.53 17.18
CA TYR A 558 17.95 -27.08 16.96
C TYR A 558 17.06 -28.23 16.47
N GLU A 559 17.52 -29.03 15.50
CA GLU A 559 16.82 -30.22 15.00
C GLU A 559 16.62 -31.28 16.09
N ALA A 560 17.55 -31.39 17.01
CA ALA A 560 17.46 -32.29 18.18
C ALA A 560 16.55 -31.75 19.31
N GLY A 561 16.04 -30.51 19.17
CA GLY A 561 15.22 -29.85 20.20
C GLY A 561 16.00 -29.31 21.40
N HIS A 562 17.31 -29.17 21.27
CA HIS A 562 18.19 -28.57 22.30
C HIS A 562 18.28 -27.05 22.23
N ALA A 563 17.35 -26.42 21.53
CA ALA A 563 17.29 -24.95 21.41
C ALA A 563 17.04 -24.28 22.77
N SER A 564 17.52 -23.05 22.93
CA SER A 564 17.15 -22.22 24.06
C SER A 564 15.62 -22.03 24.07
N ASN A 565 14.98 -22.30 25.21
CA ASN A 565 13.56 -22.12 25.36
C ASN A 565 13.19 -20.63 25.29
N ALA A 566 12.65 -20.18 24.15
CA ALA A 566 12.08 -18.86 24.04
C ALA A 566 10.87 -18.70 24.95
N SER A 567 10.77 -17.59 25.63
CA SER A 567 9.67 -17.29 26.54
C SER A 567 8.82 -16.15 26.04
N LEU A 568 7.51 -16.27 26.21
CA LEU A 568 6.58 -15.16 25.96
C LEU A 568 6.62 -14.08 27.04
N PHE A 569 7.17 -14.40 28.22
CA PHE A 569 6.98 -13.61 29.44
C PHE A 569 8.24 -12.91 29.93
N GLU A 570 9.37 -13.52 29.73
CA GLU A 570 10.66 -13.04 30.21
C GLU A 570 11.70 -13.18 29.12
N ASP A 571 12.68 -12.30 29.15
CA ASP A 571 13.92 -12.46 28.38
C ASP A 571 14.76 -13.56 29.07
N THR A 572 14.36 -14.82 28.87
CA THR A 572 14.94 -16.00 29.55
C THR A 572 16.30 -16.42 29.00
N LEU A 573 16.81 -15.71 27.99
CA LEU A 573 18.09 -15.98 27.36
C LEU A 573 19.29 -15.93 28.33
N TYR A 574 19.09 -15.40 29.54
CA TYR A 574 20.18 -15.08 30.48
C TYR A 574 20.10 -15.77 31.85
N SER A 575 19.23 -16.77 32.02
CA SER A 575 19.05 -17.40 33.34
C SER A 575 19.99 -18.60 33.63
N GLY A 576 20.89 -18.93 32.72
CA GLY A 576 21.85 -20.02 32.85
C GLY A 576 23.16 -19.62 33.57
N SER A 577 23.88 -20.60 34.10
CA SER A 577 25.18 -20.38 34.75
C SER A 577 26.27 -19.88 33.80
N PHE A 578 26.13 -20.13 32.51
CA PHE A 578 26.95 -19.56 31.44
C PHE A 578 26.20 -19.69 30.11
N TYR A 579 26.63 -18.90 29.12
CA TYR A 579 26.21 -19.01 27.72
C TYR A 579 27.35 -18.49 26.82
N VAL A 580 27.27 -18.82 25.52
CA VAL A 580 28.19 -18.26 24.53
C VAL A 580 27.39 -17.43 23.55
N GLU A 581 27.71 -16.16 23.40
CA GLU A 581 27.19 -15.32 22.33
C GLU A 581 28.00 -15.55 21.06
N LEU A 582 27.30 -15.85 19.98
CA LEU A 582 27.89 -16.00 18.65
C LEU A 582 27.29 -14.93 17.75
N GLU A 583 28.11 -14.05 17.21
CA GLU A 583 27.74 -13.16 16.13
C GLU A 583 28.34 -13.70 14.82
N LEU A 584 27.50 -14.09 13.87
CA LEU A 584 27.92 -14.67 12.61
C LEU A 584 27.65 -13.68 11.48
N TRP A 585 28.69 -13.34 10.72
CA TRP A 585 28.62 -12.39 9.64
C TRP A 585 28.40 -13.08 8.31
N TYR A 586 27.45 -12.60 7.53
CA TYR A 586 27.15 -13.16 6.22
C TYR A 586 27.02 -12.07 5.15
N SER A 587 27.18 -12.49 3.90
CA SER A 587 26.89 -11.68 2.73
C SER A 587 26.03 -12.48 1.76
N VAL A 588 25.09 -11.81 1.11
CA VAL A 588 24.19 -12.44 0.12
C VAL A 588 24.77 -12.24 -1.28
N ARG A 589 24.89 -13.33 -2.06
CA ARG A 589 25.26 -13.25 -3.47
C ARG A 589 24.07 -12.80 -4.28
N VAL A 590 24.21 -11.71 -5.01
CA VAL A 590 23.21 -11.30 -6.00
C VAL A 590 23.35 -12.21 -7.23
N ASP A 591 22.31 -12.98 -7.56
CA ASP A 591 22.30 -13.85 -8.73
C ASP A 591 22.54 -13.04 -10.02
N GLU A 592 23.50 -13.49 -10.84
CA GLU A 592 23.83 -12.89 -12.15
C GLU A 592 22.74 -13.05 -13.21
N LYS A 593 21.58 -13.66 -12.89
CA LYS A 593 20.50 -13.81 -13.86
C LYS A 593 19.68 -12.53 -13.95
N PRO A 594 19.53 -11.94 -15.15
CA PRO A 594 18.69 -10.77 -15.33
C PRO A 594 17.21 -11.15 -15.17
N THR A 595 16.73 -11.12 -13.98
CA THR A 595 15.27 -11.13 -13.73
C THR A 595 14.74 -9.78 -14.18
N ARG A 596 13.68 -9.79 -14.99
CA ARG A 596 12.97 -8.59 -15.48
C ARG A 596 12.15 -7.87 -14.40
N GLN A 597 12.34 -8.22 -13.13
CA GLN A 597 11.72 -7.53 -12.02
C GLN A 597 12.72 -6.54 -11.43
N PRO A 598 12.31 -5.30 -11.09
CA PRO A 598 13.14 -4.38 -10.35
C PRO A 598 13.47 -5.04 -9.00
N ILE A 599 14.73 -5.37 -8.81
CA ILE A 599 15.23 -5.78 -7.51
C ILE A 599 15.33 -4.50 -6.70
N ASP A 600 14.71 -4.50 -5.55
CA ASP A 600 14.87 -3.43 -4.56
C ASP A 600 16.36 -3.36 -4.23
N THR A 601 17.04 -2.35 -4.75
CA THR A 601 18.48 -2.20 -4.65
C THR A 601 18.85 -1.58 -3.31
N THR A 602 18.62 -2.31 -2.26
CA THR A 602 19.43 -2.11 -1.06
C THR A 602 20.61 -3.05 -1.16
N SER A 603 21.75 -2.50 -1.63
CA SER A 603 23.12 -2.91 -1.32
C SER A 603 23.37 -4.43 -1.18
N SER A 604 24.51 -4.92 -1.61
CA SER A 604 25.06 -6.17 -1.09
C SER A 604 24.73 -6.25 0.40
N SER A 605 23.68 -6.99 0.75
CA SER A 605 23.27 -7.10 2.15
C SER A 605 24.30 -7.98 2.87
N SER A 606 25.24 -7.34 3.50
CA SER A 606 26.01 -7.96 4.58
C SER A 606 25.16 -7.79 5.84
N GLY A 607 24.90 -8.86 6.53
CA GLY A 607 24.18 -8.88 7.80
C GLY A 607 24.96 -9.65 8.84
N SER A 608 24.52 -9.56 10.08
CA SER A 608 24.95 -10.46 11.15
C SER A 608 23.73 -11.15 11.75
N VAL A 609 23.92 -12.36 12.22
CA VAL A 609 22.96 -13.10 13.03
C VAL A 609 23.60 -13.41 14.38
N CYS A 610 22.83 -13.26 15.45
CA CYS A 610 23.27 -13.56 16.80
C CYS A 610 22.62 -14.83 17.31
N ALA A 611 23.44 -15.78 17.79
CA ALA A 611 22.99 -17.01 18.40
C ALA A 611 23.52 -17.11 19.84
N ILE A 612 22.67 -17.54 20.76
CA ILE A 612 23.07 -17.81 22.13
C ILE A 612 23.16 -19.32 22.31
N VAL A 613 24.35 -19.80 22.62
CA VAL A 613 24.61 -21.21 22.86
C VAL A 613 24.46 -21.48 24.35
N THR A 614 23.53 -22.35 24.70
CA THR A 614 23.25 -22.75 26.07
C THR A 614 23.93 -24.07 26.43
N PRO A 615 24.03 -24.42 27.73
CA PRO A 615 24.62 -25.72 28.17
C PRO A 615 23.98 -26.97 27.56
N GLU A 616 22.75 -26.88 27.05
CA GLU A 616 22.01 -27.98 26.45
C GLU A 616 22.41 -28.25 24.98
N MET A 617 23.07 -27.28 24.33
CA MET A 617 23.46 -27.32 22.91
C MET A 617 24.81 -28.04 22.75
N THR A 618 24.79 -29.34 22.95
CA THR A 618 25.99 -30.18 23.04
C THR A 618 26.80 -30.24 21.75
N CYS A 619 26.15 -30.26 20.57
CA CYS A 619 26.85 -30.31 19.28
C CYS A 619 27.63 -29.02 19.03
N THR A 620 27.06 -27.87 19.41
CA THR A 620 27.71 -26.57 19.23
C THR A 620 28.84 -26.38 20.24
N LEU A 621 28.65 -26.82 21.49
CA LEU A 621 29.71 -26.81 22.51
C LEU A 621 30.88 -27.69 22.14
N GLU A 622 30.64 -28.89 21.57
CA GLU A 622 31.69 -29.77 21.05
C GLU A 622 32.46 -29.12 19.89
N ALA A 623 31.75 -28.43 19.00
CA ALA A 623 32.38 -27.72 17.90
C ALA A 623 33.27 -26.57 18.39
N LEU A 624 32.83 -25.79 19.39
CA LEU A 624 33.61 -24.76 20.06
C LEU A 624 34.88 -25.32 20.73
N ALA A 625 34.72 -26.43 21.48
CA ALA A 625 35.85 -27.12 22.11
C ALA A 625 36.87 -27.63 21.06
N GLY A 626 36.39 -28.17 19.93
CA GLY A 626 37.22 -28.59 18.79
C GLY A 626 38.01 -27.45 18.14
N MET A 627 37.60 -26.21 18.33
CA MET A 627 38.30 -24.99 17.89
C MET A 627 39.25 -24.43 18.98
N GLY A 628 39.30 -25.05 20.16
CA GLY A 628 40.13 -24.61 21.28
C GLY A 628 39.48 -23.51 22.12
N ILE A 629 38.17 -23.28 21.98
CA ILE A 629 37.43 -22.31 22.78
C ILE A 629 36.97 -23.03 24.06
N GLU A 630 37.48 -22.60 25.19
CA GLU A 630 37.14 -23.20 26.48
C GLU A 630 35.82 -22.64 27.01
N THR A 631 34.87 -23.50 27.31
CA THR A 631 33.62 -23.13 27.96
C THR A 631 33.52 -23.78 29.34
N PRO A 632 32.76 -23.22 30.29
CA PRO A 632 32.57 -23.85 31.61
C PRO A 632 32.02 -25.28 31.57
N ALA A 633 31.36 -25.65 30.47
CA ALA A 633 30.90 -27.03 30.23
C ALA A 633 32.10 -27.96 29.93
N THR A 634 33.01 -27.52 29.04
CA THR A 634 34.18 -28.31 28.66
C THR A 634 35.18 -28.46 29.81
N ALA A 635 35.29 -27.46 30.69
CA ALA A 635 36.15 -27.48 31.87
C ALA A 635 35.68 -28.49 32.95
N ARG A 636 34.38 -28.86 32.96
CA ARG A 636 33.85 -29.83 33.95
C ARG A 636 33.90 -31.30 33.46
N GLY A 637 34.33 -31.54 32.20
CA GLY A 637 34.31 -32.85 31.56
C GLY A 637 32.87 -33.35 31.32
N PHE A 638 32.53 -33.66 30.10
CA PHE A 638 31.25 -34.30 29.78
C PHE A 638 31.09 -35.60 30.54
#